data_afa42a7a6f43ea44d5f3bfa6107d15de
#
_entry.id   afa42a7a6f43ea44d5f3bfa6107d15de
#
_cell.length_a   1.000
_cell.length_b   1.000
_cell.length_c   1.000
_cell.angle_alpha   90.00
_cell.angle_beta   90.00
_cell.angle_gamma   90.00
#
_symmetry.space_group_name_H-M   'P 1'
#
loop_
_entity.id
_entity.type
_entity.pdbx_description
1 polymer ?
#
loop_
_entity_poly.entity_id
_entity_poly.type
_entity_poly.pdbx_seq_one_letter_code
_entity_poly.pdbx_strand_id
1 'polypeptide(L)'
;MNVTTFLKKSIDNELSLQEQKHFLQNKKDITPKELALAVDFLMKKITKRYKAKNAIDICGTGGSGLLRINASTISAFILAASGINVVKHGNKAASGRFGSFDLLENMGIDFSNNKAKNLTFLYARDYHPVMKYFAEVRKEIRTPTFFNLLGPLLNPAQTKKQIIGTAFKDKMTLIAETCRLIGKEKIYVVCGEDGLDEVTLTGETYVTELNEGKIRNYRLTPKDFGIKEANFSEIKGGSPKKNTEIALEILKGECETRHLDLVLINCALALQLTGKVKSLKEGYELAKVTIETNKAFEKYQECKTLQKSDRDFYAAINKRGVSLIAEIKRKSPSNGTLAKRDFSPSCIAKNYEKSGADAISVICEKKLFGGSPKYMEQARKSTNFTPILCKDFIINEYQIYEARKHGADAILLIASILTEAKIKKFIKIAEDLSMDALCEVRTLEELKKVLKTPVKIIGINNRNLKTFKVDLKTTERIAKHIPKDKLVVSESGIFTKTDIKNLPKRVDAVLVGTALMKGTPVNSLASTKIKICGVRTAKTAKFCERNKIDFVGLNFVPTSKRKIDKKTAEEISKHLKSTKKVGVFQNQKLQEVNNLSKNLDYIQLCGNESIGYIKKCKKPVIKTISPRSQEDLELAKKYYPHVAYIFFDGANPGSGKTFNYRLLENFNHPFFISGGLNSKTLNEALETSPLGIDIASGVETNGQIDIQKIKTILNQLKQC
;
A
#
# COMPACT_ATOMS: atom_id res chain seq x y z
N MET A 1 23.75 -15.90 47.06
CA MET A 1 22.77 -14.92 46.55
C MET A 1 21.66 -15.66 45.86
N ASN A 2 20.38 -15.32 46.10
CA ASN A 2 19.25 -15.88 45.37
C ASN A 2 18.98 -15.11 44.05
N VAL A 3 18.13 -15.69 43.15
CA VAL A 3 17.89 -15.12 41.82
C VAL A 3 17.28 -13.72 41.88
N THR A 4 16.32 -13.47 42.77
CA THR A 4 15.67 -12.15 42.86
C THR A 4 16.64 -11.07 43.34
N THR A 5 17.51 -11.39 44.32
CA THR A 5 18.57 -10.49 44.79
C THR A 5 19.59 -10.20 43.70
N PHE A 6 19.96 -11.22 42.90
CA PHE A 6 20.82 -11.06 41.72
C PHE A 6 20.21 -10.09 40.71
N LEU A 7 18.93 -10.30 40.35
CA LEU A 7 18.23 -9.42 39.39
C LEU A 7 18.17 -7.97 39.89
N LYS A 8 17.84 -7.77 41.21
CA LYS A 8 17.77 -6.44 41.79
C LYS A 8 19.13 -5.74 41.75
N LYS A 9 20.18 -6.37 42.27
CA LYS A 9 21.53 -5.79 42.32
C LYS A 9 22.12 -5.49 40.95
N SER A 10 21.84 -6.35 39.94
CA SER A 10 22.26 -6.10 38.56
C SER A 10 21.55 -4.88 37.95
N ILE A 11 20.25 -4.70 38.21
CA ILE A 11 19.48 -3.55 37.72
C ILE A 11 19.95 -2.26 38.41
N ASP A 12 20.27 -2.33 39.68
CA ASP A 12 20.74 -1.20 40.49
C ASP A 12 22.24 -0.89 40.24
N ASN A 13 22.91 -1.63 39.32
CA ASN A 13 24.34 -1.55 38.98
C ASN A 13 25.29 -1.83 40.17
N GLU A 14 24.86 -2.65 41.11
CA GLU A 14 25.64 -3.07 42.26
C GLU A 14 26.55 -4.29 41.98
N LEU A 15 26.40 -4.93 40.81
CA LEU A 15 27.22 -6.08 40.40
C LEU A 15 27.99 -5.76 39.13
N SER A 16 29.28 -6.02 39.17
CA SER A 16 30.15 -5.99 38.00
C SER A 16 29.76 -7.07 36.96
N LEU A 17 30.18 -6.93 35.72
CA LEU A 17 29.96 -7.92 34.68
C LEU A 17 30.52 -9.30 35.05
N GLN A 18 31.69 -9.33 35.70
CA GLN A 18 32.32 -10.58 36.17
C GLN A 18 31.50 -11.26 37.27
N GLU A 19 30.98 -10.53 38.24
CA GLU A 19 30.13 -11.08 39.31
C GLU A 19 28.80 -11.59 38.73
N GLN A 20 28.22 -10.88 37.78
CA GLN A 20 27.02 -11.36 37.06
C GLN A 20 27.31 -12.66 36.31
N LYS A 21 28.44 -12.73 35.61
CA LYS A 21 28.89 -13.92 34.87
C LYS A 21 29.10 -15.11 35.80
N HIS A 22 29.84 -14.89 36.89
CA HIS A 22 30.11 -15.89 37.93
C HIS A 22 28.80 -16.46 38.50
N PHE A 23 27.85 -15.58 38.86
CA PHE A 23 26.54 -16.01 39.36
C PHE A 23 25.81 -16.89 38.36
N LEU A 24 25.70 -16.45 37.11
CA LEU A 24 24.94 -17.16 36.07
C LEU A 24 25.57 -18.50 35.69
N GLN A 25 26.90 -18.62 35.70
CA GLN A 25 27.62 -19.86 35.42
C GLN A 25 27.47 -20.90 36.53
N ASN A 26 27.39 -20.44 37.80
CA ASN A 26 27.28 -21.31 38.96
C ASN A 26 25.84 -21.62 39.38
N LYS A 27 24.85 -20.80 38.96
CA LYS A 27 23.42 -21.04 39.21
C LYS A 27 22.84 -22.00 38.16
N LYS A 28 23.28 -23.27 38.17
CA LYS A 28 22.80 -24.33 37.25
C LYS A 28 21.40 -24.80 37.59
N ASP A 29 21.07 -24.92 38.87
CA ASP A 29 19.79 -25.38 39.36
C ASP A 29 18.96 -24.20 39.90
N ILE A 30 17.77 -24.04 39.32
CA ILE A 30 16.76 -23.10 39.75
C ILE A 30 15.49 -23.87 40.12
N THR A 31 14.90 -23.52 41.27
CA THR A 31 13.64 -24.10 41.71
C THR A 31 12.44 -23.40 41.06
N PRO A 32 11.27 -24.06 40.94
CA PRO A 32 10.03 -23.42 40.45
C PRO A 32 9.67 -22.15 41.25
N LYS A 33 9.90 -22.14 42.56
CA LYS A 33 9.65 -20.99 43.44
C LYS A 33 10.58 -19.82 43.13
N GLU A 34 11.87 -20.07 42.92
CA GLU A 34 12.84 -19.02 42.57
C GLU A 34 12.50 -18.42 41.18
N LEU A 35 12.14 -19.27 40.22
CA LEU A 35 11.77 -18.80 38.86
C LEU A 35 10.47 -17.99 38.92
N ALA A 36 9.47 -18.40 39.70
CA ALA A 36 8.22 -17.66 39.88
C ALA A 36 8.45 -16.28 40.53
N LEU A 37 9.32 -16.19 41.54
CA LEU A 37 9.71 -14.93 42.18
C LEU A 37 10.46 -14.01 41.19
N ALA A 38 11.33 -14.57 40.36
CA ALA A 38 12.00 -13.81 39.28
C ALA A 38 10.99 -13.24 38.26
N VAL A 39 10.01 -14.05 37.86
CA VAL A 39 8.92 -13.60 36.96
C VAL A 39 8.13 -12.46 37.61
N ASP A 40 7.68 -12.62 38.86
CA ASP A 40 6.91 -11.59 39.58
C ASP A 40 7.72 -10.28 39.72
N PHE A 41 9.00 -10.38 40.08
CA PHE A 41 9.89 -9.23 40.17
C PHE A 41 10.01 -8.47 38.83
N LEU A 42 10.29 -9.18 37.74
CA LEU A 42 10.43 -8.58 36.40
C LEU A 42 9.13 -8.02 35.89
N MET A 43 8.00 -8.68 36.14
CA MET A 43 6.66 -8.22 35.76
C MET A 43 6.20 -6.95 36.50
N LYS A 44 6.76 -6.68 37.68
CA LYS A 44 6.56 -5.40 38.38
C LYS A 44 7.35 -4.25 37.76
N LYS A 45 8.35 -4.54 36.95
CA LYS A 45 9.25 -3.55 36.32
C LYS A 45 8.89 -3.26 34.85
N ILE A 46 7.77 -3.82 34.30
CA ILE A 46 7.32 -3.53 32.94
C ILE A 46 6.81 -2.09 32.81
N THR A 47 7.03 -1.47 31.64
CA THR A 47 6.66 -0.07 31.39
C THR A 47 5.17 0.12 31.15
N LYS A 48 4.50 -0.86 30.55
CA LYS A 48 3.07 -0.85 30.23
C LYS A 48 2.47 -2.25 30.31
N ARG A 49 1.23 -2.34 30.75
CA ARG A 49 0.48 -3.61 30.77
C ARG A 49 -0.41 -3.70 29.56
N TYR A 50 -0.55 -4.91 29.01
CA TYR A 50 -1.52 -5.20 27.95
C TYR A 50 -2.65 -6.02 28.55
N LYS A 51 -3.91 -5.57 28.35
CA LYS A 51 -5.10 -6.30 28.83
C LYS A 51 -5.73 -7.06 27.67
N ALA A 52 -5.83 -8.37 27.77
CA ALA A 52 -6.53 -9.21 26.82
C ALA A 52 -7.45 -10.19 27.56
N LYS A 53 -8.71 -10.27 27.13
CA LYS A 53 -9.64 -11.27 27.67
C LYS A 53 -9.55 -12.58 26.87
N ASN A 54 -9.52 -13.71 27.57
CA ASN A 54 -9.52 -15.05 26.98
C ASN A 54 -8.47 -15.25 25.87
N ALA A 55 -7.28 -14.63 26.06
CA ALA A 55 -6.21 -14.74 25.08
C ALA A 55 -5.28 -15.91 25.41
N ILE A 56 -4.69 -16.46 24.36
CA ILE A 56 -3.59 -17.42 24.45
C ILE A 56 -2.29 -16.82 23.98
N ASP A 57 -1.17 -17.38 24.46
CA ASP A 57 0.15 -17.18 23.89
C ASP A 57 0.73 -18.49 23.40
N ILE A 58 1.51 -18.45 22.33
CA ILE A 58 2.22 -19.58 21.74
C ILE A 58 3.67 -19.15 21.47
N CYS A 59 4.59 -19.62 22.28
CA CYS A 59 5.99 -19.23 22.14
C CYS A 59 6.93 -20.32 22.66
N GLY A 60 8.19 -20.29 22.22
CA GLY A 60 9.23 -21.19 22.68
C GLY A 60 10.29 -20.49 23.50
N THR A 61 11.04 -21.26 24.28
CA THR A 61 12.26 -20.79 24.98
C THR A 61 13.39 -20.49 24.02
N GLY A 62 13.31 -21.00 22.79
CA GLY A 62 14.43 -21.05 21.86
C GLY A 62 15.52 -22.02 22.31
N GLY A 63 16.65 -21.98 21.67
CA GLY A 63 17.83 -22.73 22.12
C GLY A 63 18.01 -24.11 21.48
N SER A 64 17.10 -24.59 20.62
CA SER A 64 17.22 -25.89 19.94
C SER A 64 18.48 -26.02 19.07
N GLY A 65 19.04 -24.91 18.62
CA GLY A 65 20.20 -24.96 17.71
C GLY A 65 19.87 -25.38 16.28
N LEU A 66 18.67 -25.85 16.01
CA LEU A 66 18.23 -26.41 14.73
C LEU A 66 17.81 -25.31 13.75
N LEU A 67 18.05 -25.56 12.45
CA LEU A 67 17.49 -24.74 11.37
C LEU A 67 16.02 -25.10 11.16
N ARG A 68 15.12 -24.20 11.54
CA ARG A 68 13.67 -24.42 11.51
C ARG A 68 12.91 -23.20 10.99
N ILE A 69 11.68 -23.40 10.60
CA ILE A 69 10.73 -22.31 10.36
C ILE A 69 10.18 -21.78 11.71
N ASN A 70 9.57 -20.61 11.69
CA ASN A 70 8.93 -20.06 12.90
C ASN A 70 7.46 -20.52 13.00
N ALA A 71 7.21 -21.84 13.21
CA ALA A 71 5.87 -22.40 13.16
C ALA A 71 4.90 -21.71 14.13
N SER A 72 5.31 -21.41 15.36
CA SER A 72 4.48 -20.69 16.32
C SER A 72 4.05 -19.28 15.86
N THR A 73 4.86 -18.59 15.04
CA THR A 73 4.49 -17.27 14.49
C THR A 73 3.48 -17.42 13.35
N ILE A 74 3.65 -18.41 12.49
CA ILE A 74 2.71 -18.72 11.41
C ILE A 74 1.37 -19.19 12.00
N SER A 75 1.42 -20.07 13.01
CA SER A 75 0.23 -20.55 13.75
C SER A 75 -0.59 -19.41 14.36
N ALA A 76 0.05 -18.32 14.81
CA ALA A 76 -0.67 -17.18 15.38
C ALA A 76 -1.69 -16.58 14.42
N PHE A 77 -1.39 -16.48 13.12
CA PHE A 77 -2.33 -16.01 12.10
C PHE A 77 -3.49 -16.97 11.88
N ILE A 78 -3.20 -18.26 11.80
CA ILE A 78 -4.20 -19.32 11.57
C ILE A 78 -5.16 -19.40 12.75
N LEU A 79 -4.65 -19.39 13.99
CA LEU A 79 -5.45 -19.42 15.20
C LEU A 79 -6.34 -18.17 15.34
N ALA A 80 -5.80 -16.99 15.05
CA ALA A 80 -6.59 -15.76 15.07
C ALA A 80 -7.68 -15.76 14.00
N ALA A 81 -7.40 -16.29 12.81
CA ALA A 81 -8.37 -16.47 11.73
C ALA A 81 -9.46 -17.52 12.09
N SER A 82 -9.12 -18.51 12.92
CA SER A 82 -10.06 -19.49 13.48
C SER A 82 -10.90 -18.92 14.64
N GLY A 83 -10.72 -17.62 14.98
CA GLY A 83 -11.49 -16.93 16.01
C GLY A 83 -10.89 -16.99 17.42
N ILE A 84 -9.66 -17.48 17.58
CA ILE A 84 -8.95 -17.48 18.87
C ILE A 84 -8.29 -16.12 19.07
N ASN A 85 -8.38 -15.55 20.28
CA ASN A 85 -7.65 -14.35 20.64
C ASN A 85 -6.19 -14.71 20.99
N VAL A 86 -5.25 -14.34 20.13
CA VAL A 86 -3.82 -14.64 20.27
C VAL A 86 -3.06 -13.38 20.64
N VAL A 87 -2.29 -13.44 21.73
CA VAL A 87 -1.38 -12.36 22.15
C VAL A 87 0.04 -12.92 22.22
N LYS A 88 0.71 -12.88 21.09
CA LYS A 88 2.04 -13.47 20.93
C LYS A 88 3.12 -12.53 21.44
N HIS A 89 3.83 -12.97 22.49
CA HIS A 89 5.02 -12.31 22.99
C HIS A 89 6.28 -12.90 22.33
N GLY A 90 7.25 -12.06 22.02
CA GLY A 90 8.49 -12.54 21.39
C GLY A 90 9.52 -11.45 21.16
N ASN A 91 10.63 -11.84 20.54
CA ASN A 91 11.76 -10.94 20.28
C ASN A 91 12.40 -11.25 18.92
N LYS A 92 13.26 -10.35 18.45
CA LYS A 92 14.26 -10.62 17.41
C LYS A 92 15.35 -11.54 17.96
N ALA A 93 16.02 -12.27 17.09
CA ALA A 93 17.09 -13.16 17.48
C ALA A 93 18.26 -12.40 18.13
N ALA A 94 18.75 -12.91 19.26
CA ALA A 94 19.88 -12.30 19.97
C ALA A 94 21.26 -12.68 19.36
N SER A 95 21.34 -13.77 18.58
CA SER A 95 22.61 -14.40 18.14
C SER A 95 22.65 -14.68 16.63
N GLY A 96 22.27 -13.74 15.78
CA GLY A 96 22.39 -13.85 14.30
C GLY A 96 21.49 -14.90 13.63
N ARG A 97 20.62 -15.60 14.38
CA ARG A 97 19.59 -16.50 13.88
C ARG A 97 18.28 -15.73 13.73
N PHE A 98 17.33 -16.31 12.99
CA PHE A 98 16.08 -15.71 12.61
C PHE A 98 14.99 -15.92 13.69
N GLY A 99 14.61 -14.87 14.42
CA GLY A 99 13.60 -14.90 15.46
C GLY A 99 12.19 -14.60 14.96
N SER A 100 11.20 -14.69 15.87
CA SER A 100 9.78 -14.48 15.52
C SER A 100 9.48 -13.08 14.97
N PHE A 101 10.13 -12.05 15.54
CA PHE A 101 9.92 -10.66 15.11
C PHE A 101 10.77 -10.29 13.88
N ASP A 102 11.84 -11.03 13.59
CA ASP A 102 12.56 -10.91 12.31
C ASP A 102 11.68 -11.45 11.16
N LEU A 103 10.94 -12.55 11.39
CA LEU A 103 9.96 -13.04 10.41
C LEU A 103 8.86 -12.03 10.15
N LEU A 104 8.24 -11.45 11.20
CA LEU A 104 7.19 -10.45 11.05
C LEU A 104 7.65 -9.24 10.25
N GLU A 105 8.85 -8.73 10.52
CA GLU A 105 9.44 -7.60 9.80
C GLU A 105 9.67 -7.93 8.32
N ASN A 106 10.22 -9.12 8.01
CA ASN A 106 10.42 -9.59 6.63
C ASN A 106 9.08 -9.84 5.89
N MET A 107 8.03 -10.20 6.63
CA MET A 107 6.67 -10.29 6.10
C MET A 107 6.02 -8.89 5.89
N GLY A 108 6.68 -7.80 6.29
CA GLY A 108 6.20 -6.43 6.15
C GLY A 108 5.11 -6.05 7.16
N ILE A 109 5.17 -6.61 8.38
CA ILE A 109 4.24 -6.32 9.47
C ILE A 109 4.85 -5.29 10.40
N ASP A 110 4.15 -4.18 10.59
CA ASP A 110 4.46 -3.22 11.65
C ASP A 110 3.78 -3.65 12.95
N PHE A 111 4.54 -4.33 13.80
CA PHE A 111 4.05 -4.80 15.10
C PHE A 111 3.91 -3.69 16.15
N SER A 112 4.40 -2.47 15.89
CA SER A 112 4.23 -1.30 16.78
C SER A 112 2.81 -0.74 16.72
N ASN A 113 2.10 -0.95 15.60
CA ASN A 113 0.74 -0.44 15.35
C ASN A 113 -0.21 -1.55 14.83
N ASN A 114 -0.14 -2.73 15.45
CA ASN A 114 -0.99 -3.86 15.07
C ASN A 114 -2.45 -3.63 15.48
N LYS A 115 -3.35 -3.62 14.49
CA LYS A 115 -4.80 -3.42 14.68
C LYS A 115 -5.64 -4.64 14.26
N ALA A 116 -5.02 -5.79 14.01
CA ALA A 116 -5.76 -6.96 13.57
C ALA A 116 -6.68 -7.50 14.70
N LYS A 117 -7.91 -7.84 14.34
CA LYS A 117 -8.84 -8.45 15.28
C LYS A 117 -8.34 -9.83 15.72
N ASN A 118 -8.36 -10.09 17.02
CA ASN A 118 -7.92 -11.34 17.65
C ASN A 118 -6.43 -11.69 17.49
N LEU A 119 -5.58 -10.77 17.03
CA LEU A 119 -4.15 -11.02 16.91
C LEU A 119 -3.35 -9.78 17.33
N THR A 120 -2.49 -9.97 18.31
CA THR A 120 -1.58 -8.92 18.80
C THR A 120 -0.18 -9.49 18.96
N PHE A 121 0.81 -8.74 18.47
CA PHE A 121 2.23 -9.03 18.67
C PHE A 121 2.81 -8.07 19.71
N LEU A 122 3.42 -8.61 20.76
CA LEU A 122 4.05 -7.84 21.84
C LEU A 122 5.58 -7.99 21.74
N TYR A 123 6.25 -6.94 21.27
CA TYR A 123 7.70 -6.94 21.12
C TYR A 123 8.37 -6.80 22.49
N ALA A 124 9.10 -7.79 22.94
CA ALA A 124 9.61 -7.91 24.32
C ALA A 124 10.41 -6.68 24.77
N ARG A 125 11.20 -6.05 23.90
CA ARG A 125 12.01 -4.86 24.24
C ARG A 125 11.18 -3.66 24.63
N ASP A 126 9.97 -3.52 24.08
CA ASP A 126 9.09 -2.39 24.38
C ASP A 126 8.44 -2.49 25.77
N TYR A 127 8.38 -3.70 26.33
CA TYR A 127 7.73 -3.98 27.60
C TYR A 127 8.71 -4.20 28.75
N HIS A 128 9.90 -4.73 28.46
CA HIS A 128 10.89 -5.17 29.47
C HIS A 128 12.21 -4.38 29.34
N PRO A 129 12.23 -3.05 29.56
CA PRO A 129 13.44 -2.24 29.41
C PRO A 129 14.54 -2.63 30.36
N VAL A 130 14.20 -3.23 31.54
CA VAL A 130 15.17 -3.70 32.51
C VAL A 130 16.04 -4.86 32.03
N MET A 131 15.59 -5.57 30.97
CA MET A 131 16.38 -6.66 30.36
C MET A 131 17.67 -6.17 29.68
N LYS A 132 17.80 -4.88 29.42
CA LYS A 132 19.05 -4.27 28.90
C LYS A 132 20.25 -4.46 29.83
N TYR A 133 20.03 -4.45 31.16
CA TYR A 133 21.09 -4.62 32.15
C TYR A 133 21.75 -6.01 32.13
N PHE A 134 21.08 -6.99 31.50
CA PHE A 134 21.58 -8.36 31.36
C PHE A 134 22.05 -8.65 29.93
N ALA A 135 21.99 -7.69 29.01
CA ALA A 135 22.27 -7.94 27.58
C ALA A 135 23.73 -8.32 27.34
N GLU A 136 24.66 -7.63 28.03
CA GLU A 136 26.11 -7.84 27.88
C GLU A 136 26.54 -9.19 28.47
N VAL A 137 26.17 -9.48 29.71
CA VAL A 137 26.52 -10.75 30.35
C VAL A 137 25.93 -11.95 29.62
N ARG A 138 24.69 -11.84 29.08
CA ARG A 138 24.08 -12.90 28.28
C ARG A 138 24.77 -13.12 26.92
N LYS A 139 25.38 -12.09 26.35
CA LYS A 139 26.16 -12.19 25.12
C LYS A 139 27.46 -12.92 25.31
N GLU A 140 28.10 -12.74 26.50
CA GLU A 140 29.34 -13.41 26.83
C GLU A 140 29.16 -14.87 27.28
N ILE A 141 28.05 -15.18 27.92
CA ILE A 141 27.75 -16.56 28.36
C ILE A 141 27.16 -17.33 27.18
N ARG A 142 27.92 -18.33 26.68
CA ARG A 142 27.51 -19.15 25.53
C ARG A 142 26.62 -20.34 25.92
N THR A 143 26.48 -20.63 27.22
CA THR A 143 25.63 -21.72 27.73
C THR A 143 24.24 -21.21 28.13
N PRO A 144 23.19 -22.06 28.03
CA PRO A 144 21.87 -21.71 28.51
C PRO A 144 21.87 -21.39 30.03
N THR A 145 21.06 -20.41 30.40
CA THR A 145 20.85 -19.99 31.78
C THR A 145 19.33 -19.93 32.07
N PHE A 146 18.94 -19.65 33.32
CA PHE A 146 17.53 -19.48 33.67
C PHE A 146 16.84 -18.36 32.85
N PHE A 147 17.58 -17.41 32.26
CA PHE A 147 17.03 -16.41 31.35
C PHE A 147 16.37 -17.01 30.10
N ASN A 148 16.80 -18.20 29.70
CA ASN A 148 16.16 -18.89 28.56
C ASN A 148 14.73 -19.35 28.90
N LEU A 149 14.48 -19.67 30.19
CA LEU A 149 13.16 -20.08 30.65
C LEU A 149 12.20 -18.91 30.91
N LEU A 150 12.75 -17.70 31.18
CA LEU A 150 11.95 -16.52 31.50
C LEU A 150 11.14 -15.98 30.31
N GLY A 151 11.66 -16.06 29.08
CA GLY A 151 11.05 -15.45 27.91
C GLY A 151 9.55 -15.72 27.75
N PRO A 152 9.11 -16.98 27.70
CA PRO A 152 7.70 -17.35 27.63
C PRO A 152 6.86 -16.94 28.85
N LEU A 153 7.48 -16.81 30.02
CA LEU A 153 6.79 -16.52 31.29
C LEU A 153 6.53 -15.01 31.48
N LEU A 154 7.18 -14.16 30.70
CA LEU A 154 7.14 -12.70 30.84
C LEU A 154 6.16 -12.01 29.88
N ASN A 155 5.15 -12.71 29.33
CA ASN A 155 4.16 -12.08 28.47
C ASN A 155 3.39 -10.97 29.22
N PRO A 156 3.45 -9.70 28.77
CA PRO A 156 2.78 -8.56 29.42
C PRO A 156 1.26 -8.68 29.53
N ALA A 157 0.64 -9.52 28.69
CA ALA A 157 -0.80 -9.80 28.74
C ALA A 157 -1.20 -10.77 29.85
N GLN A 158 -0.24 -11.43 30.50
CA GLN A 158 -0.47 -12.40 31.58
C GLN A 158 -1.52 -13.46 31.20
N THR A 159 -1.42 -13.99 29.96
CA THR A 159 -2.36 -14.98 29.45
C THR A 159 -2.48 -16.18 30.40
N LYS A 160 -3.70 -16.62 30.64
CA LYS A 160 -3.97 -17.76 31.54
C LYS A 160 -3.76 -19.13 30.84
N LYS A 161 -3.86 -19.14 29.49
CA LYS A 161 -3.66 -20.32 28.65
C LYS A 161 -2.44 -20.08 27.76
N GLN A 162 -1.56 -21.09 27.64
CA GLN A 162 -0.32 -20.92 26.86
C GLN A 162 0.25 -22.26 26.40
N ILE A 163 0.86 -22.27 25.20
CA ILE A 163 1.78 -23.33 24.77
C ILE A 163 3.19 -22.80 24.89
N ILE A 164 4.05 -23.53 25.60
CA ILE A 164 5.45 -23.20 25.80
C ILE A 164 6.30 -24.31 25.20
N GLY A 165 6.95 -24.02 24.06
CA GLY A 165 7.94 -24.93 23.52
C GLY A 165 9.28 -24.81 24.23
N THR A 166 9.96 -25.91 24.46
CA THR A 166 11.30 -25.92 25.05
C THR A 166 12.18 -26.99 24.44
N ALA A 167 13.45 -26.67 24.19
CA ALA A 167 14.46 -27.67 23.81
C ALA A 167 15.08 -28.39 25.02
N PHE A 168 14.66 -28.04 26.25
CA PHE A 168 15.19 -28.56 27.52
C PHE A 168 14.17 -29.52 28.15
N LYS A 169 14.20 -30.79 27.74
CA LYS A 169 13.29 -31.83 28.21
C LYS A 169 13.30 -31.94 29.73
N ASP A 170 14.46 -31.87 30.36
CA ASP A 170 14.64 -31.93 31.81
C ASP A 170 14.04 -30.73 32.60
N LYS A 171 13.70 -29.64 31.90
CA LYS A 171 13.09 -28.44 32.51
C LYS A 171 11.58 -28.34 32.31
N MET A 172 10.94 -29.28 31.63
CA MET A 172 9.49 -29.20 31.32
C MET A 172 8.62 -29.12 32.57
N THR A 173 8.86 -29.99 33.55
CA THR A 173 8.16 -30.00 34.85
C THR A 173 8.40 -28.73 35.64
N LEU A 174 9.65 -28.25 35.68
CA LEU A 174 10.01 -26.99 36.33
C LEU A 174 9.22 -25.80 35.71
N ILE A 175 9.09 -25.74 34.39
CA ILE A 175 8.30 -24.69 33.70
C ILE A 175 6.81 -24.81 34.09
N ALA A 176 6.24 -26.01 34.05
CA ALA A 176 4.84 -26.23 34.40
C ALA A 176 4.53 -25.89 35.88
N GLU A 177 5.37 -26.29 36.78
CA GLU A 177 5.30 -25.93 38.23
C GLU A 177 5.38 -24.40 38.42
N THR A 178 6.31 -23.75 37.73
CA THR A 178 6.44 -22.29 37.75
C THR A 178 5.15 -21.62 37.22
N CYS A 179 4.58 -22.13 36.13
CA CYS A 179 3.32 -21.66 35.58
C CYS A 179 2.17 -21.79 36.60
N ARG A 180 2.12 -22.90 37.37
CA ARG A 180 1.15 -23.09 38.45
C ARG A 180 1.30 -22.02 39.52
N LEU A 181 2.53 -21.75 39.95
CA LEU A 181 2.84 -20.77 41.01
C LEU A 181 2.51 -19.33 40.61
N ILE A 182 2.66 -18.98 39.31
CA ILE A 182 2.31 -17.64 38.82
C ILE A 182 0.83 -17.54 38.35
N GLY A 183 0.02 -18.57 38.68
CA GLY A 183 -1.44 -18.55 38.50
C GLY A 183 -1.92 -18.73 37.06
N LYS A 184 -1.19 -19.49 36.23
CA LYS A 184 -1.69 -19.98 34.95
C LYS A 184 -2.75 -21.07 35.16
N GLU A 185 -3.71 -21.18 34.22
CA GLU A 185 -4.84 -22.11 34.37
C GLU A 185 -4.64 -23.39 33.54
N LYS A 186 -4.24 -23.23 32.27
CA LYS A 186 -4.05 -24.38 31.37
C LYS A 186 -2.84 -24.15 30.46
N ILE A 187 -1.83 -24.99 30.60
CA ILE A 187 -0.54 -24.87 29.90
C ILE A 187 -0.14 -26.20 29.29
N TYR A 188 0.38 -26.17 28.08
CA TYR A 188 1.15 -27.28 27.52
C TYR A 188 2.62 -26.85 27.38
N VAL A 189 3.52 -27.52 28.08
CA VAL A 189 4.96 -27.44 27.82
C VAL A 189 5.30 -28.58 26.88
N VAL A 190 5.88 -28.28 25.72
CA VAL A 190 6.18 -29.27 24.68
C VAL A 190 7.64 -29.30 24.31
N CYS A 191 8.15 -30.49 24.01
CA CYS A 191 9.51 -30.74 23.54
C CYS A 191 9.50 -31.89 22.55
N GLY A 192 9.93 -31.66 21.31
CA GLY A 192 10.12 -32.71 20.33
C GLY A 192 11.27 -33.63 20.71
N GLU A 193 11.16 -34.92 20.37
CA GLU A 193 12.25 -35.88 20.55
C GLU A 193 13.49 -35.51 19.77
N ASP A 194 13.33 -34.84 18.63
CA ASP A 194 14.38 -34.26 17.80
C ASP A 194 15.01 -32.98 18.39
N GLY A 195 14.56 -32.53 19.56
CA GLY A 195 15.02 -31.31 20.24
C GLY A 195 14.36 -30.04 19.76
N LEU A 196 13.29 -30.10 18.94
CA LEU A 196 12.50 -28.93 18.62
C LEU A 196 11.73 -28.40 19.84
N ASP A 197 11.70 -27.09 19.99
CA ASP A 197 10.86 -26.41 20.96
C ASP A 197 9.44 -26.13 20.39
N GLU A 198 8.85 -27.17 19.74
CA GLU A 198 7.53 -27.19 19.11
C GLU A 198 7.02 -28.65 19.10
N VAL A 199 5.76 -28.86 18.73
CA VAL A 199 5.27 -30.20 18.40
C VAL A 199 5.98 -30.65 17.12
N THR A 200 6.60 -31.84 17.12
CA THR A 200 7.37 -32.33 15.98
C THR A 200 6.61 -33.32 15.09
N LEU A 201 7.04 -33.42 13.83
CA LEU A 201 6.60 -34.44 12.88
C LEU A 201 7.56 -35.64 12.81
N THR A 202 8.73 -35.57 13.41
CA THR A 202 9.84 -36.54 13.18
C THR A 202 9.89 -37.66 14.24
N GLY A 203 8.90 -37.70 15.11
CA GLY A 203 8.84 -38.67 16.19
C GLY A 203 7.89 -38.26 17.31
N GLU A 204 8.23 -38.62 18.54
CA GLU A 204 7.43 -38.28 19.72
C GLU A 204 7.59 -36.81 20.13
N THR A 205 6.51 -36.22 20.62
CA THR A 205 6.51 -34.95 21.32
C THR A 205 6.20 -35.19 22.80
N TYR A 206 7.10 -34.85 23.69
CA TYR A 206 6.85 -34.88 25.14
C TYR A 206 5.96 -33.71 25.52
N VAL A 207 4.95 -33.96 26.34
CA VAL A 207 4.01 -32.95 26.82
C VAL A 207 3.94 -32.99 28.35
N THR A 208 4.15 -31.86 28.97
CA THR A 208 3.82 -31.62 30.39
C THR A 208 2.63 -30.67 30.42
N GLU A 209 1.47 -31.16 30.77
CA GLU A 209 0.22 -30.41 30.87
C GLU A 209 0.01 -29.91 32.29
N LEU A 210 -0.24 -28.62 32.46
CA LEU A 210 -0.90 -28.05 33.64
C LEU A 210 -2.36 -27.79 33.28
N ASN A 211 -3.29 -28.39 34.04
CA ASN A 211 -4.72 -28.15 33.90
C ASN A 211 -5.38 -28.15 35.28
N GLU A 212 -6.07 -27.06 35.63
CA GLU A 212 -6.75 -26.91 36.91
C GLU A 212 -5.85 -27.27 38.13
N GLY A 213 -4.61 -26.80 38.09
CA GLY A 213 -3.61 -27.00 39.15
C GLY A 213 -2.93 -28.41 39.15
N LYS A 214 -3.39 -29.33 38.32
CA LYS A 214 -2.81 -30.70 38.19
C LYS A 214 -1.79 -30.74 37.06
N ILE A 215 -0.66 -31.43 37.27
CA ILE A 215 0.36 -31.62 36.25
C ILE A 215 0.37 -33.06 35.80
N ARG A 216 0.37 -33.28 34.48
CA ARG A 216 0.43 -34.62 33.87
C ARG A 216 1.49 -34.62 32.77
N ASN A 217 2.18 -35.76 32.63
CA ASN A 217 3.16 -35.97 31.57
C ASN A 217 2.64 -37.08 30.63
N TYR A 218 2.71 -36.84 29.35
CA TYR A 218 2.37 -37.83 28.31
C TYR A 218 3.14 -37.53 27.03
N ARG A 219 2.95 -38.34 26.01
CA ARG A 219 3.56 -38.17 24.68
C ARG A 219 2.49 -38.09 23.60
N LEU A 220 2.80 -37.36 22.57
CA LEU A 220 2.03 -37.30 21.33
C LEU A 220 2.91 -37.73 20.17
N THR A 221 2.29 -38.30 19.16
CA THR A 221 2.90 -38.66 17.88
C THR A 221 2.14 -38.03 16.73
N PRO A 222 2.70 -37.95 15.54
CA PRO A 222 1.96 -37.50 14.36
C PRO A 222 0.63 -38.24 14.10
N LYS A 223 0.53 -39.52 14.49
CA LYS A 223 -0.69 -40.33 14.37
C LYS A 223 -1.86 -39.79 15.22
N ASP A 224 -1.58 -39.14 16.35
CA ASP A 224 -2.62 -38.52 17.19
C ASP A 224 -3.32 -37.36 16.48
N PHE A 225 -2.65 -36.75 15.49
CA PHE A 225 -3.19 -35.72 14.60
C PHE A 225 -3.77 -36.30 13.30
N GLY A 226 -3.67 -37.63 13.08
CA GLY A 226 -4.16 -38.30 11.87
C GLY A 226 -3.18 -38.23 10.67
N ILE A 227 -1.91 -37.95 10.90
CA ILE A 227 -0.91 -37.83 9.84
C ILE A 227 0.29 -38.75 10.05
N LYS A 228 1.09 -38.93 9.01
CA LYS A 228 2.32 -39.73 9.05
C LYS A 228 3.51 -38.92 9.53
N GLU A 229 4.49 -39.62 10.09
CA GLU A 229 5.79 -39.05 10.40
C GLU A 229 6.49 -38.49 9.14
N ALA A 230 7.41 -37.54 9.35
CA ALA A 230 8.26 -36.94 8.31
C ALA A 230 9.73 -37.03 8.72
N ASN A 231 10.63 -36.98 7.76
CA ASN A 231 12.04 -36.82 8.05
C ASN A 231 12.36 -35.36 8.38
N PHE A 232 13.36 -35.12 9.23
CA PHE A 232 13.77 -33.75 9.59
C PHE A 232 14.15 -32.90 8.37
N SER A 233 14.72 -33.50 7.32
CA SER A 233 15.04 -32.82 6.07
C SER A 233 13.84 -32.18 5.38
N GLU A 234 12.64 -32.74 5.55
CA GLU A 234 11.37 -32.28 4.94
C GLU A 234 10.78 -31.06 5.66
N ILE A 235 11.17 -30.84 6.93
CA ILE A 235 10.69 -29.75 7.79
C ILE A 235 11.79 -28.75 8.16
N LYS A 236 12.99 -28.95 7.62
CA LYS A 236 14.15 -28.10 7.90
C LYS A 236 13.93 -26.69 7.35
N GLY A 237 14.16 -25.68 8.18
CA GLY A 237 14.17 -24.28 7.77
C GLY A 237 15.40 -23.94 6.90
N GLY A 238 15.40 -22.72 6.41
CA GLY A 238 16.46 -22.20 5.56
C GLY A 238 16.98 -20.82 5.98
N SER A 239 17.41 -20.04 4.99
CA SER A 239 17.74 -18.63 5.20
C SER A 239 16.52 -17.81 5.64
N PRO A 240 16.72 -16.61 6.22
CA PRO A 240 15.61 -15.70 6.57
C PRO A 240 14.62 -15.48 5.43
N LYS A 241 15.12 -15.31 4.20
CA LYS A 241 14.32 -15.14 2.99
C LYS A 241 13.49 -16.40 2.71
N LYS A 242 14.11 -17.59 2.73
CA LYS A 242 13.42 -18.86 2.48
C LYS A 242 12.34 -19.14 3.54
N ASN A 243 12.62 -18.88 4.82
CA ASN A 243 11.63 -19.05 5.89
C ASN A 243 10.44 -18.08 5.74
N THR A 244 10.68 -16.87 5.22
CA THR A 244 9.62 -15.92 4.92
C THR A 244 8.78 -16.37 3.72
N GLU A 245 9.40 -16.92 2.68
CA GLU A 245 8.70 -17.51 1.53
C GLU A 245 7.80 -18.65 1.97
N ILE A 246 8.32 -19.63 2.73
CA ILE A 246 7.55 -20.76 3.28
C ILE A 246 6.37 -20.26 4.12
N ALA A 247 6.58 -19.29 5.00
CA ALA A 247 5.51 -18.73 5.83
C ALA A 247 4.38 -18.12 4.99
N LEU A 248 4.71 -17.40 3.92
CA LEU A 248 3.73 -16.81 3.01
C LEU A 248 3.03 -17.85 2.15
N GLU A 249 3.73 -18.88 1.68
CA GLU A 249 3.14 -20.00 0.95
C GLU A 249 2.13 -20.75 1.82
N ILE A 250 2.47 -21.04 3.10
CA ILE A 250 1.54 -21.65 4.05
C ILE A 250 0.27 -20.80 4.24
N LEU A 251 0.44 -19.51 4.56
CA LEU A 251 -0.70 -18.62 4.82
C LEU A 251 -1.60 -18.44 3.60
N LYS A 252 -1.06 -18.54 2.39
CA LYS A 252 -1.83 -18.48 1.13
C LYS A 252 -2.47 -19.79 0.71
N GLY A 253 -2.14 -20.92 1.37
CA GLY A 253 -2.56 -22.25 0.95
C GLY A 253 -1.85 -22.75 -0.31
N GLU A 254 -0.65 -22.23 -0.61
CA GLU A 254 0.18 -22.60 -1.76
C GLU A 254 1.33 -23.55 -1.38
N CYS A 255 1.46 -23.90 -0.10
CA CYS A 255 2.55 -24.76 0.41
C CYS A 255 2.24 -26.25 0.20
N GLU A 256 3.08 -26.91 -0.59
CA GLU A 256 2.95 -28.36 -0.88
C GLU A 256 3.93 -29.23 -0.06
N THR A 257 4.66 -28.63 0.88
CA THR A 257 5.70 -29.30 1.66
C THR A 257 5.22 -29.66 3.07
N ARG A 258 5.93 -30.59 3.74
CA ARG A 258 5.65 -31.02 5.13
C ARG A 258 5.75 -29.88 6.18
N HIS A 259 6.27 -28.69 5.80
CA HIS A 259 6.20 -27.50 6.65
C HIS A 259 4.76 -27.09 6.98
N LEU A 260 3.81 -27.31 6.06
CA LEU A 260 2.39 -27.10 6.31
C LEU A 260 1.90 -27.97 7.47
N ASP A 261 2.17 -29.27 7.44
CA ASP A 261 1.76 -30.20 8.50
C ASP A 261 2.35 -29.83 9.85
N LEU A 262 3.65 -29.42 9.88
CA LEU A 262 4.31 -28.93 11.10
C LEU A 262 3.55 -27.76 11.74
N VAL A 263 3.09 -26.81 10.94
CA VAL A 263 2.31 -25.68 11.44
C VAL A 263 0.92 -26.12 11.88
N LEU A 264 0.26 -27.01 11.12
CA LEU A 264 -1.09 -27.48 11.42
C LEU A 264 -1.17 -28.27 12.73
N ILE A 265 -0.19 -29.13 13.05
CA ILE A 265 -0.19 -29.87 14.34
C ILE A 265 0.01 -28.92 15.54
N ASN A 266 0.83 -27.88 15.39
CA ASN A 266 0.99 -26.86 16.42
C ASN A 266 -0.29 -26.02 16.59
N CYS A 267 -1.02 -25.72 15.51
CA CYS A 267 -2.34 -25.11 15.58
C CYS A 267 -3.37 -26.03 16.25
N ALA A 268 -3.37 -27.33 15.91
CA ALA A 268 -4.29 -28.30 16.47
C ALA A 268 -4.18 -28.39 17.99
N LEU A 269 -2.95 -28.47 18.52
CA LEU A 269 -2.71 -28.47 19.97
C LEU A 269 -3.22 -27.18 20.63
N ALA A 270 -3.03 -26.02 20.00
CA ALA A 270 -3.53 -24.74 20.51
C ALA A 270 -5.06 -24.64 20.47
N LEU A 271 -5.71 -25.16 19.43
CA LEU A 271 -7.17 -25.20 19.33
C LEU A 271 -7.77 -26.10 20.42
N GLN A 272 -7.13 -27.24 20.73
CA GLN A 272 -7.56 -28.11 21.81
C GLN A 272 -7.34 -27.48 23.20
N LEU A 273 -6.20 -26.78 23.40
CA LEU A 273 -5.93 -26.02 24.63
C LEU A 273 -7.05 -25.02 24.93
N THR A 274 -7.57 -24.34 23.92
CA THR A 274 -8.63 -23.34 24.07
C THR A 274 -10.02 -23.94 24.26
N GLY A 275 -10.21 -25.23 24.01
CA GLY A 275 -11.50 -25.91 23.99
C GLY A 275 -12.31 -25.63 22.72
N LYS A 276 -11.68 -25.10 21.66
CA LYS A 276 -12.31 -24.85 20.36
C LYS A 276 -12.65 -26.14 19.62
N VAL A 277 -11.86 -27.18 19.87
CA VAL A 277 -12.03 -28.55 19.33
C VAL A 277 -11.90 -29.58 20.45
N LYS A 278 -12.46 -30.76 20.26
CA LYS A 278 -12.42 -31.87 21.23
C LYS A 278 -11.20 -32.76 21.02
N SER A 279 -10.74 -32.92 19.80
CA SER A 279 -9.61 -33.80 19.45
C SER A 279 -8.54 -33.09 18.64
N LEU A 280 -7.31 -33.63 18.64
CA LEU A 280 -6.19 -33.11 17.83
C LEU A 280 -6.46 -33.26 16.34
N LYS A 281 -7.11 -34.33 15.89
CA LYS A 281 -7.52 -34.53 14.48
C LYS A 281 -8.49 -33.44 14.02
N GLU A 282 -9.53 -33.17 14.83
CA GLU A 282 -10.47 -32.08 14.55
C GLU A 282 -9.75 -30.72 14.48
N GLY A 283 -8.77 -30.49 15.36
CA GLY A 283 -7.94 -29.27 15.37
C GLY A 283 -7.08 -29.14 14.13
N TYR A 284 -6.49 -30.22 13.66
CA TYR A 284 -5.71 -30.26 12.42
C TYR A 284 -6.59 -29.89 11.21
N GLU A 285 -7.75 -30.51 11.07
CA GLU A 285 -8.69 -30.24 9.98
C GLU A 285 -9.22 -28.81 10.03
N LEU A 286 -9.57 -28.27 11.20
CA LEU A 286 -10.01 -26.88 11.34
C LEU A 286 -8.92 -25.88 10.91
N ALA A 287 -7.67 -26.13 11.31
CA ALA A 287 -6.55 -25.29 10.90
C ALA A 287 -6.32 -25.36 9.38
N LYS A 288 -6.41 -26.55 8.79
CA LYS A 288 -6.30 -26.79 7.36
C LYS A 288 -7.39 -26.04 6.57
N VAL A 289 -8.65 -26.20 6.95
CA VAL A 289 -9.79 -25.49 6.34
C VAL A 289 -9.64 -23.96 6.47
N THR A 290 -9.07 -23.47 7.57
CA THR A 290 -8.83 -22.04 7.77
C THR A 290 -7.83 -21.48 6.74
N ILE A 291 -6.84 -22.28 6.33
CA ILE A 291 -5.91 -21.93 5.25
C ILE A 291 -6.60 -22.04 3.88
N GLU A 292 -7.23 -23.18 3.59
CA GLU A 292 -7.89 -23.47 2.30
C GLU A 292 -9.00 -22.45 1.98
N THR A 293 -9.68 -21.92 3.00
CA THR A 293 -10.67 -20.84 2.86
C THR A 293 -10.07 -19.45 2.83
N ASN A 294 -8.74 -19.32 2.74
CA ASN A 294 -7.97 -18.07 2.64
C ASN A 294 -8.04 -17.14 3.89
N LYS A 295 -8.71 -17.57 4.97
CA LYS A 295 -8.88 -16.75 6.18
C LYS A 295 -7.56 -16.44 6.88
N ALA A 296 -6.59 -17.36 6.83
CA ALA A 296 -5.27 -17.17 7.41
C ALA A 296 -4.50 -16.06 6.67
N PHE A 297 -4.58 -16.02 5.34
CA PHE A 297 -3.96 -14.97 4.54
C PHE A 297 -4.66 -13.62 4.71
N GLU A 298 -5.98 -13.59 4.79
CA GLU A 298 -6.74 -12.39 5.13
C GLU A 298 -6.28 -11.81 6.48
N LYS A 299 -6.09 -12.66 7.49
CA LYS A 299 -5.57 -12.25 8.79
C LYS A 299 -4.16 -11.66 8.72
N TYR A 300 -3.27 -12.24 7.90
CA TYR A 300 -1.97 -11.66 7.63
C TYR A 300 -2.07 -10.27 6.97
N GLN A 301 -2.96 -10.11 5.99
CA GLN A 301 -3.16 -8.82 5.33
C GLN A 301 -3.72 -7.76 6.29
N GLU A 302 -4.62 -8.12 7.24
CA GLU A 302 -5.07 -7.22 8.30
C GLU A 302 -3.92 -6.68 9.18
N CYS A 303 -2.88 -7.51 9.41
CA CYS A 303 -1.70 -7.13 10.19
C CYS A 303 -0.73 -6.25 9.41
N LYS A 304 -0.81 -6.27 8.09
CA LYS A 304 0.14 -5.57 7.24
C LYS A 304 -0.19 -4.09 7.20
N THR A 305 0.77 -3.25 7.58
CA THR A 305 0.64 -1.80 7.42
C THR A 305 0.88 -1.43 5.96
N LEU A 306 -0.19 -1.31 5.20
CA LEU A 306 -0.13 -0.78 3.85
C LEU A 306 -0.01 0.74 3.89
N GLN A 307 0.93 1.27 3.11
CA GLN A 307 0.99 2.71 2.90
C GLN A 307 -0.31 3.16 2.24
N LYS A 308 -1.00 4.12 2.86
CA LYS A 308 -2.21 4.72 2.31
C LYS A 308 -1.95 5.32 0.93
N SER A 309 -2.98 5.41 0.09
CA SER A 309 -2.85 6.12 -1.17
C SER A 309 -2.50 7.59 -0.94
N ASP A 310 -1.57 8.11 -1.72
CA ASP A 310 -1.13 9.51 -1.75
C ASP A 310 -1.60 10.23 -3.03
N ARG A 311 -2.41 9.55 -3.89
CA ARG A 311 -3.02 10.11 -5.10
C ARG A 311 -4.53 9.99 -5.02
N ASP A 312 -5.21 11.10 -5.26
CA ASP A 312 -6.67 11.22 -5.18
C ASP A 312 -7.27 10.94 -6.56
N PHE A 313 -7.87 9.76 -6.71
CA PHE A 313 -8.51 9.33 -7.97
C PHE A 313 -9.79 10.11 -8.23
N TYR A 314 -10.60 10.37 -7.19
CA TYR A 314 -11.82 11.15 -7.30
C TYR A 314 -11.52 12.57 -7.82
N ALA A 315 -10.57 13.27 -7.20
CA ALA A 315 -10.19 14.61 -7.63
C ALA A 315 -9.60 14.62 -9.05
N ALA A 316 -8.85 13.58 -9.42
CA ALA A 316 -8.24 13.48 -10.75
C ALA A 316 -9.27 13.38 -11.89
N ILE A 317 -10.41 12.75 -11.65
CA ILE A 317 -11.48 12.63 -12.65
C ILE A 317 -12.63 13.63 -12.46
N ASN A 318 -12.65 14.38 -11.37
CA ASN A 318 -13.62 15.45 -11.08
C ASN A 318 -13.12 16.81 -11.59
N LYS A 319 -12.75 16.88 -12.85
CA LYS A 319 -12.21 18.09 -13.50
C LYS A 319 -13.24 18.80 -14.37
N ARG A 320 -12.82 19.89 -14.99
CA ARG A 320 -13.58 20.55 -16.02
C ARG A 320 -13.55 19.73 -17.32
N GLY A 321 -14.69 19.58 -17.97
CA GLY A 321 -14.83 18.73 -19.16
C GLY A 321 -14.91 17.26 -18.80
N VAL A 322 -14.77 16.40 -19.81
CA VAL A 322 -14.79 14.95 -19.63
C VAL A 322 -13.38 14.45 -19.41
N SER A 323 -13.10 13.88 -18.24
CA SER A 323 -11.78 13.34 -17.87
C SER A 323 -11.51 12.02 -18.58
N LEU A 324 -10.24 11.71 -18.86
CA LEU A 324 -9.81 10.49 -19.53
C LEU A 324 -9.13 9.53 -18.54
N ILE A 325 -9.73 8.35 -18.35
CA ILE A 325 -9.13 7.19 -17.69
C ILE A 325 -8.55 6.30 -18.79
N ALA A 326 -7.22 6.28 -18.94
CA ALA A 326 -6.53 5.52 -19.99
C ALA A 326 -6.20 4.10 -19.52
N GLU A 327 -6.70 3.07 -20.22
CA GLU A 327 -6.56 1.67 -19.78
C GLU A 327 -5.36 0.95 -20.41
N ILE A 328 -4.53 0.35 -19.59
CA ILE A 328 -3.45 -0.57 -19.99
C ILE A 328 -4.01 -1.99 -20.01
N LYS A 329 -4.07 -2.60 -21.18
CA LYS A 329 -4.69 -3.90 -21.42
C LYS A 329 -3.90 -4.74 -22.42
N ARG A 330 -3.50 -5.95 -22.03
CA ARG A 330 -2.73 -6.85 -22.90
C ARG A 330 -3.58 -7.56 -23.95
N LYS A 331 -4.71 -8.10 -23.53
CA LYS A 331 -5.68 -8.79 -24.41
C LYS A 331 -7.11 -8.56 -23.92
N SER A 332 -8.09 -8.89 -24.73
CA SER A 332 -9.49 -8.94 -24.30
C SER A 332 -10.22 -10.12 -24.95
N PRO A 333 -11.27 -10.66 -24.31
CA PRO A 333 -12.06 -11.75 -24.87
C PRO A 333 -12.66 -11.44 -26.25
N SER A 334 -13.01 -10.16 -26.50
CA SER A 334 -13.64 -9.72 -27.75
C SER A 334 -12.69 -9.33 -28.89
N ASN A 335 -11.43 -8.99 -28.58
CA ASN A 335 -10.47 -8.49 -29.59
C ASN A 335 -9.14 -9.30 -29.62
N GLY A 336 -9.05 -10.37 -28.84
CA GLY A 336 -7.80 -11.14 -28.74
C GLY A 336 -6.65 -10.34 -28.12
N THR A 337 -5.42 -10.60 -28.59
CA THR A 337 -4.21 -9.90 -28.13
C THR A 337 -4.15 -8.51 -28.75
N LEU A 338 -4.10 -7.49 -27.90
CA LEU A 338 -3.99 -6.07 -28.27
C LEU A 338 -2.55 -5.55 -28.14
N ALA A 339 -1.79 -6.18 -27.27
CA ALA A 339 -0.41 -5.77 -26.97
C ALA A 339 0.55 -6.14 -28.11
N LYS A 340 1.43 -5.21 -28.47
CA LYS A 340 2.57 -5.44 -29.34
C LYS A 340 3.64 -6.31 -28.65
N ARG A 341 4.66 -6.80 -29.37
CA ARG A 341 5.73 -7.66 -28.84
C ARG A 341 6.50 -7.02 -27.65
N ASP A 342 6.61 -5.69 -27.65
CA ASP A 342 7.31 -4.85 -26.69
C ASP A 342 6.41 -4.29 -25.59
N PHE A 343 5.35 -5.01 -25.19
CA PHE A 343 4.41 -4.57 -24.17
C PHE A 343 5.11 -4.26 -22.83
N SER A 344 5.20 -2.97 -22.51
CA SER A 344 5.77 -2.46 -21.26
C SER A 344 4.79 -1.55 -20.53
N PRO A 345 4.15 -2.01 -19.44
CA PRO A 345 3.25 -1.19 -18.64
C PRO A 345 3.90 0.11 -18.14
N SER A 346 5.21 0.08 -17.81
CA SER A 346 5.96 1.28 -17.43
C SER A 346 6.00 2.33 -18.53
N CYS A 347 6.35 1.92 -19.75
CA CYS A 347 6.45 2.85 -20.88
C CYS A 347 5.08 3.40 -21.26
N ILE A 348 4.05 2.53 -21.28
CA ILE A 348 2.67 2.91 -21.60
C ILE A 348 2.14 3.91 -20.56
N ALA A 349 2.29 3.62 -19.27
CA ALA A 349 1.82 4.49 -18.19
C ALA A 349 2.50 5.87 -18.23
N LYS A 350 3.84 5.89 -18.43
CA LYS A 350 4.60 7.13 -18.58
C LYS A 350 4.11 7.95 -19.77
N ASN A 351 3.83 7.28 -20.89
CA ASN A 351 3.27 7.95 -22.09
C ASN A 351 1.86 8.48 -21.82
N TYR A 352 0.99 7.69 -21.17
CA TYR A 352 -0.37 8.12 -20.83
C TYR A 352 -0.36 9.37 -19.94
N GLU A 353 0.47 9.38 -18.88
CA GLU A 353 0.63 10.57 -18.03
C GLU A 353 1.11 11.78 -18.81
N LYS A 354 2.16 11.65 -19.64
CA LYS A 354 2.69 12.73 -20.48
C LYS A 354 1.70 13.25 -21.50
N SER A 355 0.87 12.35 -22.04
CA SER A 355 -0.13 12.67 -23.07
C SER A 355 -1.47 13.13 -22.51
N GLY A 356 -1.58 13.33 -21.19
CA GLY A 356 -2.70 14.03 -20.57
C GLY A 356 -3.81 13.16 -20.00
N ALA A 357 -3.61 11.84 -19.87
CA ALA A 357 -4.54 11.00 -19.10
C ALA A 357 -4.71 11.54 -17.67
N ASP A 358 -5.95 11.64 -17.21
CA ASP A 358 -6.27 12.11 -15.87
C ASP A 358 -6.14 11.01 -14.82
N ALA A 359 -6.40 9.76 -15.22
CA ALA A 359 -6.15 8.55 -14.46
C ALA A 359 -5.73 7.40 -15.39
N ILE A 360 -5.13 6.36 -14.81
CA ILE A 360 -4.73 5.16 -15.53
C ILE A 360 -5.47 3.96 -14.94
N SER A 361 -6.13 3.17 -15.79
CA SER A 361 -6.69 1.88 -15.43
C SER A 361 -5.72 0.77 -15.82
N VAL A 362 -5.43 -0.18 -14.93
CA VAL A 362 -4.56 -1.32 -15.22
C VAL A 362 -5.32 -2.62 -15.00
N ILE A 363 -5.43 -3.40 -16.08
CA ILE A 363 -6.03 -4.74 -16.00
C ILE A 363 -5.11 -5.68 -15.23
N CYS A 364 -5.62 -6.23 -14.11
CA CYS A 364 -4.90 -7.17 -13.26
C CYS A 364 -5.34 -8.63 -13.45
N GLU A 365 -6.53 -8.87 -13.98
CA GLU A 365 -7.09 -10.20 -14.21
C GLU A 365 -6.24 -11.02 -15.21
N LYS A 366 -5.80 -12.22 -14.78
CA LYS A 366 -4.80 -13.03 -15.50
C LYS A 366 -5.40 -13.91 -16.61
N LYS A 367 -6.50 -14.61 -16.33
CA LYS A 367 -6.99 -15.68 -17.22
C LYS A 367 -7.61 -15.14 -18.51
N LEU A 368 -8.53 -14.20 -18.39
CA LEU A 368 -9.30 -13.66 -19.52
C LEU A 368 -8.57 -12.51 -20.23
N PHE A 369 -7.90 -11.63 -19.47
CA PHE A 369 -7.30 -10.41 -20.00
C PHE A 369 -5.77 -10.42 -20.04
N GLY A 370 -5.11 -11.47 -19.51
CA GLY A 370 -3.66 -11.60 -19.47
C GLY A 370 -2.99 -10.50 -18.65
N GLY A 371 -3.71 -10.00 -17.65
CA GLY A 371 -3.25 -8.97 -16.73
C GLY A 371 -2.34 -9.49 -15.62
N SER A 372 -1.88 -8.59 -14.79
CA SER A 372 -1.10 -8.92 -13.59
C SER A 372 -1.05 -7.73 -12.63
N PRO A 373 -1.14 -7.93 -11.30
CA PRO A 373 -0.86 -6.89 -10.32
C PRO A 373 0.52 -6.25 -10.49
N LYS A 374 1.52 -6.99 -11.00
CA LYS A 374 2.85 -6.46 -11.32
C LYS A 374 2.83 -5.37 -12.38
N TYR A 375 1.87 -5.39 -13.31
CA TYR A 375 1.71 -4.33 -14.31
C TYR A 375 1.30 -3.00 -13.66
N MET A 376 0.45 -3.08 -12.64
CA MET A 376 0.04 -1.91 -11.85
C MET A 376 1.22 -1.33 -11.06
N GLU A 377 2.04 -2.18 -10.43
CA GLU A 377 3.26 -1.76 -9.74
C GLU A 377 4.25 -1.07 -10.70
N GLN A 378 4.43 -1.61 -11.91
CA GLN A 378 5.27 -1.00 -12.94
C GLN A 378 4.72 0.35 -13.39
N ALA A 379 3.41 0.46 -13.61
CA ALA A 379 2.74 1.73 -13.94
C ALA A 379 2.92 2.75 -12.81
N ARG A 380 2.70 2.34 -11.56
CA ARG A 380 2.85 3.21 -10.38
C ARG A 380 4.25 3.79 -10.23
N LYS A 381 5.28 2.97 -10.43
CA LYS A 381 6.70 3.38 -10.33
C LYS A 381 7.12 4.31 -11.47
N SER A 382 6.44 4.29 -12.60
CA SER A 382 6.78 5.08 -13.79
C SER A 382 6.00 6.38 -13.93
N THR A 383 4.99 6.61 -13.09
CA THR A 383 4.17 7.82 -13.07
C THR A 383 4.40 8.63 -11.79
N ASN A 384 4.26 9.96 -11.88
CA ASN A 384 4.51 10.86 -10.75
C ASN A 384 3.23 11.24 -10.00
N PHE A 385 2.15 11.53 -10.73
CA PHE A 385 0.93 12.14 -10.17
C PHE A 385 -0.36 11.42 -10.57
N THR A 386 -0.36 10.73 -11.70
CA THR A 386 -1.57 10.11 -12.25
C THR A 386 -2.01 8.94 -11.38
N PRO A 387 -3.23 8.95 -10.80
CA PRO A 387 -3.72 7.87 -9.96
C PRO A 387 -4.06 6.63 -10.77
N ILE A 388 -3.98 5.47 -10.13
CA ILE A 388 -4.13 4.17 -10.77
C ILE A 388 -5.35 3.43 -10.24
N LEU A 389 -6.24 3.03 -11.16
CA LEU A 389 -7.37 2.13 -10.91
C LEU A 389 -6.93 0.68 -11.12
N CYS A 390 -7.09 -0.14 -10.09
CA CYS A 390 -7.02 -1.60 -10.20
C CYS A 390 -8.28 -2.12 -10.89
N LYS A 391 -8.15 -2.61 -12.13
CA LYS A 391 -9.25 -3.18 -12.94
C LYS A 391 -9.19 -4.70 -12.83
N ASP A 392 -9.95 -5.26 -11.89
CA ASP A 392 -10.00 -6.69 -11.60
C ASP A 392 -11.39 -7.11 -11.09
N PHE A 393 -11.65 -8.42 -11.00
CA PHE A 393 -12.85 -8.98 -10.37
C PHE A 393 -12.65 -9.09 -8.87
N ILE A 394 -12.91 -8.01 -8.14
CA ILE A 394 -12.77 -7.98 -6.67
C ILE A 394 -14.00 -8.63 -6.03
N ILE A 395 -13.82 -9.81 -5.43
CA ILE A 395 -14.84 -10.60 -4.77
C ILE A 395 -14.53 -10.87 -3.28
N ASN A 396 -13.27 -10.66 -2.87
CA ASN A 396 -12.76 -10.85 -1.52
C ASN A 396 -12.03 -9.59 -1.03
N GLU A 397 -12.04 -9.38 0.28
CA GLU A 397 -11.42 -8.23 0.94
C GLU A 397 -9.91 -8.18 0.71
N TYR A 398 -9.22 -9.34 0.74
CA TYR A 398 -7.76 -9.39 0.56
C TYR A 398 -7.31 -8.79 -0.78
N GLN A 399 -8.14 -8.88 -1.84
CA GLN A 399 -7.82 -8.31 -3.15
C GLN A 399 -7.71 -6.77 -3.09
N ILE A 400 -8.44 -6.12 -2.15
CA ILE A 400 -8.34 -4.67 -1.93
C ILE A 400 -7.00 -4.30 -1.31
N TYR A 401 -6.56 -5.08 -0.32
CA TYR A 401 -5.23 -4.90 0.30
C TYR A 401 -4.10 -5.22 -0.70
N GLU A 402 -4.27 -6.27 -1.52
CA GLU A 402 -3.33 -6.62 -2.58
C GLU A 402 -3.25 -5.52 -3.65
N ALA A 403 -4.37 -4.97 -4.08
CA ALA A 403 -4.42 -3.84 -4.99
C ALA A 403 -3.63 -2.64 -4.44
N ARG A 404 -3.83 -2.26 -3.16
CA ARG A 404 -3.06 -1.17 -2.53
C ARG A 404 -1.57 -1.50 -2.44
N LYS A 405 -1.20 -2.73 -2.09
CA LYS A 405 0.19 -3.20 -2.05
C LYS A 405 0.92 -2.98 -3.37
N HIS A 406 0.23 -3.23 -4.48
CA HIS A 406 0.77 -3.03 -5.82
C HIS A 406 0.57 -1.61 -6.37
N GLY A 407 0.08 -0.67 -5.55
CA GLY A 407 0.06 0.76 -5.87
C GLY A 407 -1.25 1.29 -6.41
N ALA A 408 -2.38 0.59 -6.24
CA ALA A 408 -3.70 1.11 -6.60
C ALA A 408 -4.07 2.35 -5.77
N ASP A 409 -4.69 3.32 -6.41
CA ASP A 409 -5.28 4.51 -5.79
C ASP A 409 -6.82 4.45 -5.86
N ALA A 410 -7.34 3.53 -6.68
CA ALA A 410 -8.76 3.19 -6.74
C ALA A 410 -8.94 1.70 -7.11
N ILE A 411 -10.12 1.17 -6.78
CA ILE A 411 -10.53 -0.20 -7.10
C ILE A 411 -11.82 -0.22 -7.91
N LEU A 412 -12.00 -1.30 -8.69
CA LEU A 412 -13.26 -1.59 -9.38
C LEU A 412 -14.14 -2.51 -8.54
N LEU A 413 -15.40 -2.13 -8.35
CA LEU A 413 -16.44 -2.97 -7.74
C LEU A 413 -17.57 -3.19 -8.76
N ILE A 414 -17.83 -4.44 -9.14
CA ILE A 414 -18.80 -4.77 -10.18
C ILE A 414 -20.13 -5.16 -9.53
N ALA A 415 -21.17 -4.35 -9.77
CA ALA A 415 -22.47 -4.53 -9.11
C ALA A 415 -23.15 -5.86 -9.48
N SER A 416 -22.93 -6.41 -10.69
CA SER A 416 -23.57 -7.67 -11.10
C SER A 416 -23.08 -8.90 -10.32
N ILE A 417 -21.88 -8.87 -9.75
CA ILE A 417 -21.27 -10.01 -9.03
C ILE A 417 -21.18 -9.78 -7.52
N LEU A 418 -21.50 -8.58 -7.02
CA LEU A 418 -21.41 -8.24 -5.59
C LEU A 418 -22.80 -7.95 -5.00
N THR A 419 -23.00 -8.37 -3.75
CA THR A 419 -24.16 -7.96 -2.95
C THR A 419 -23.98 -6.53 -2.43
N GLU A 420 -25.09 -5.86 -2.07
CA GLU A 420 -25.05 -4.53 -1.47
C GLU A 420 -24.16 -4.47 -0.22
N ALA A 421 -24.26 -5.48 0.66
CA ALA A 421 -23.45 -5.58 1.87
C ALA A 421 -21.93 -5.68 1.55
N LYS A 422 -21.55 -6.48 0.54
CA LYS A 422 -20.15 -6.56 0.10
C LYS A 422 -19.66 -5.22 -0.47
N ILE A 423 -20.47 -4.55 -1.29
CA ILE A 423 -20.09 -3.23 -1.86
C ILE A 423 -19.85 -2.22 -0.73
N LYS A 424 -20.76 -2.11 0.26
CA LYS A 424 -20.57 -1.25 1.43
C LYS A 424 -19.27 -1.55 2.17
N LYS A 425 -19.03 -2.83 2.45
CA LYS A 425 -17.83 -3.28 3.16
C LYS A 425 -16.55 -2.96 2.39
N PHE A 426 -16.54 -3.21 1.08
CA PHE A 426 -15.37 -3.00 0.23
C PHE A 426 -15.06 -1.51 0.03
N ILE A 427 -16.07 -0.66 -0.12
CA ILE A 427 -15.90 0.81 -0.12
C ILE A 427 -15.25 1.26 1.19
N LYS A 428 -15.71 0.75 2.34
CA LYS A 428 -15.15 1.11 3.65
C LYS A 428 -13.67 0.73 3.76
N ILE A 429 -13.29 -0.47 3.31
CA ILE A 429 -11.89 -0.91 3.31
C ILE A 429 -11.03 -0.03 2.39
N ALA A 430 -11.54 0.30 1.20
CA ALA A 430 -10.82 1.19 0.28
C ALA A 430 -10.61 2.58 0.90
N GLU A 431 -11.63 3.18 1.52
CA GLU A 431 -11.53 4.47 2.21
C GLU A 431 -10.52 4.44 3.37
N ASP A 432 -10.46 3.36 4.16
CA ASP A 432 -9.49 3.19 5.25
C ASP A 432 -8.03 3.17 4.72
N LEU A 433 -7.85 2.75 3.46
CA LEU A 433 -6.58 2.77 2.73
C LEU A 433 -6.38 4.05 1.89
N SER A 434 -7.26 5.05 2.02
CA SER A 434 -7.29 6.29 1.22
C SER A 434 -7.39 6.03 -0.29
N MET A 435 -8.07 4.95 -0.69
CA MET A 435 -8.41 4.63 -2.08
C MET A 435 -9.86 4.96 -2.37
N ASP A 436 -10.15 5.30 -3.63
CA ASP A 436 -11.52 5.41 -4.12
C ASP A 436 -12.06 4.08 -4.64
N ALA A 437 -13.39 3.99 -4.77
CA ALA A 437 -14.07 2.86 -5.39
C ALA A 437 -14.93 3.32 -6.57
N LEU A 438 -14.66 2.77 -7.76
CA LEU A 438 -15.50 2.91 -8.94
C LEU A 438 -16.47 1.73 -8.97
N CYS A 439 -17.78 1.99 -8.81
CA CYS A 439 -18.80 0.95 -8.85
C CYS A 439 -19.40 0.84 -10.25
N GLU A 440 -19.11 -0.27 -10.95
CA GLU A 440 -19.58 -0.53 -12.30
C GLU A 440 -21.01 -1.07 -12.28
N VAL A 441 -21.88 -0.46 -13.10
CA VAL A 441 -23.29 -0.85 -13.32
C VAL A 441 -23.62 -0.92 -14.81
N ARG A 442 -24.60 -1.74 -15.16
CA ARG A 442 -25.11 -1.87 -16.53
C ARG A 442 -26.63 -1.80 -16.63
N THR A 443 -27.34 -2.07 -15.53
CA THR A 443 -28.81 -2.01 -15.46
C THR A 443 -29.29 -1.03 -14.41
N LEU A 444 -30.56 -0.65 -14.49
CA LEU A 444 -31.19 0.22 -13.47
C LEU A 444 -31.31 -0.50 -12.11
N GLU A 445 -31.48 -1.81 -12.10
CA GLU A 445 -31.52 -2.63 -10.88
C GLU A 445 -30.16 -2.59 -10.17
N GLU A 446 -29.05 -2.76 -10.93
CA GLU A 446 -27.71 -2.62 -10.39
C GLU A 446 -27.46 -1.20 -9.88
N LEU A 447 -27.91 -0.17 -10.60
CA LEU A 447 -27.82 1.21 -10.14
C LEU A 447 -28.57 1.41 -8.83
N LYS A 448 -29.84 0.95 -8.71
CA LYS A 448 -30.64 1.04 -7.48
C LYS A 448 -29.91 0.39 -6.30
N LYS A 449 -29.25 -0.77 -6.51
CA LYS A 449 -28.46 -1.46 -5.49
C LYS A 449 -27.25 -0.61 -5.05
N VAL A 450 -26.50 -0.06 -6.01
CA VAL A 450 -25.29 0.73 -5.74
C VAL A 450 -25.62 2.05 -5.04
N LEU A 451 -26.71 2.71 -5.39
CA LEU A 451 -27.16 3.97 -4.77
C LEU A 451 -27.52 3.82 -3.27
N LYS A 452 -27.77 2.61 -2.78
CA LYS A 452 -27.95 2.33 -1.34
C LYS A 452 -26.64 2.25 -0.56
N THR A 453 -25.50 2.40 -1.25
CA THR A 453 -24.16 2.35 -0.66
C THR A 453 -23.51 3.74 -0.65
N PRO A 454 -22.42 3.98 0.11
CA PRO A 454 -21.73 5.27 0.14
C PRO A 454 -20.86 5.52 -1.11
N VAL A 455 -21.30 5.04 -2.29
CA VAL A 455 -20.60 5.22 -3.57
C VAL A 455 -20.43 6.68 -3.93
N LYS A 456 -19.26 7.04 -4.48
CA LYS A 456 -18.96 8.39 -4.99
C LYS A 456 -18.79 8.41 -6.50
N ILE A 457 -18.36 7.29 -7.10
CA ILE A 457 -18.02 7.16 -8.52
C ILE A 457 -18.78 5.97 -9.10
N ILE A 458 -19.60 6.21 -10.12
CA ILE A 458 -20.41 5.18 -10.78
C ILE A 458 -19.93 5.03 -12.22
N GLY A 459 -19.47 3.83 -12.56
CA GLY A 459 -19.10 3.43 -13.92
C GLY A 459 -20.30 2.82 -14.65
N ILE A 460 -20.58 3.28 -15.85
CA ILE A 460 -21.61 2.69 -16.73
C ILE A 460 -20.92 1.92 -17.83
N ASN A 461 -21.00 0.58 -17.78
CA ASN A 461 -20.40 -0.26 -18.81
C ASN A 461 -21.35 -0.46 -19.99
N ASN A 462 -21.00 0.12 -21.13
CA ASN A 462 -21.74 -0.02 -22.38
C ASN A 462 -21.61 -1.43 -23.00
N ARG A 463 -20.67 -2.25 -22.54
CA ARG A 463 -20.48 -3.63 -23.01
C ARG A 463 -21.31 -4.61 -22.19
N ASN A 464 -22.06 -5.44 -22.86
CA ASN A 464 -22.69 -6.59 -22.25
C ASN A 464 -21.66 -7.69 -22.01
N LEU A 465 -21.37 -8.03 -20.75
CA LEU A 465 -20.36 -9.02 -20.38
C LEU A 465 -20.73 -10.47 -20.80
N LYS A 466 -22.02 -10.74 -21.12
CA LYS A 466 -22.48 -12.06 -21.61
C LYS A 466 -22.40 -12.17 -23.14
N THR A 467 -22.78 -11.11 -23.86
CA THR A 467 -22.85 -11.12 -25.34
C THR A 467 -21.71 -10.38 -26.01
N PHE A 468 -20.90 -9.65 -25.25
CA PHE A 468 -19.83 -8.74 -25.69
C PHE A 468 -20.28 -7.60 -26.63
N LYS A 469 -21.58 -7.44 -26.89
CA LYS A 469 -22.11 -6.31 -27.66
C LYS A 469 -21.96 -5.01 -26.88
N VAL A 470 -21.61 -3.94 -27.60
CA VAL A 470 -21.44 -2.57 -27.05
C VAL A 470 -22.63 -1.71 -27.54
N ASP A 471 -23.22 -0.96 -26.60
CA ASP A 471 -24.32 -0.02 -26.89
C ASP A 471 -24.15 1.25 -26.01
N LEU A 472 -23.72 2.36 -26.66
CA LEU A 472 -23.51 3.66 -25.99
C LEU A 472 -24.81 4.27 -25.43
N LYS A 473 -26.00 3.88 -25.94
CA LYS A 473 -27.29 4.27 -25.37
C LYS A 473 -27.48 3.78 -23.93
N THR A 474 -26.68 2.78 -23.49
CA THR A 474 -26.69 2.34 -22.10
C THR A 474 -26.28 3.48 -21.16
N THR A 475 -25.22 4.24 -21.50
CA THR A 475 -24.83 5.43 -20.74
C THR A 475 -25.95 6.46 -20.71
N GLU A 476 -26.58 6.77 -21.84
CA GLU A 476 -27.68 7.72 -21.94
C GLU A 476 -28.87 7.34 -21.04
N ARG A 477 -29.25 6.05 -21.10
CA ARG A 477 -30.36 5.51 -20.31
C ARG A 477 -30.14 5.57 -18.80
N ILE A 478 -28.91 5.28 -18.34
CA ILE A 478 -28.58 5.14 -16.91
C ILE A 478 -28.16 6.47 -16.29
N ALA A 479 -27.35 7.29 -16.97
CA ALA A 479 -26.76 8.50 -16.42
C ALA A 479 -27.78 9.51 -15.91
N LYS A 480 -28.96 9.60 -16.51
CA LYS A 480 -30.05 10.51 -16.09
C LYS A 480 -30.63 10.18 -14.70
N HIS A 481 -30.44 8.94 -14.24
CA HIS A 481 -30.94 8.49 -12.92
C HIS A 481 -29.87 8.59 -11.81
N ILE A 482 -28.65 9.03 -12.14
CA ILE A 482 -27.56 9.16 -11.15
C ILE A 482 -27.63 10.56 -10.51
N PRO A 483 -27.65 10.66 -9.17
CA PRO A 483 -27.64 11.92 -8.43
C PRO A 483 -26.45 12.82 -8.80
N LYS A 484 -26.64 14.15 -8.73
CA LYS A 484 -25.64 15.13 -9.17
C LYS A 484 -24.36 15.14 -8.31
N ASP A 485 -24.44 14.67 -7.08
CA ASP A 485 -23.30 14.56 -6.15
C ASP A 485 -22.38 13.36 -6.41
N LYS A 486 -22.71 12.49 -7.38
CA LYS A 486 -21.90 11.34 -7.80
C LYS A 486 -21.20 11.63 -9.11
N LEU A 487 -19.98 11.12 -9.33
CA LEU A 487 -19.31 11.14 -10.62
C LEU A 487 -19.79 9.99 -11.51
N VAL A 488 -19.92 10.26 -12.79
CA VAL A 488 -20.33 9.29 -13.81
C VAL A 488 -19.20 9.03 -14.79
N VAL A 489 -18.80 7.76 -14.90
CA VAL A 489 -17.79 7.29 -15.84
C VAL A 489 -18.47 6.45 -16.92
N SER A 490 -18.29 6.78 -18.23
CA SER A 490 -18.74 5.92 -19.33
C SER A 490 -17.61 4.99 -19.75
N GLU A 491 -17.87 3.68 -19.77
CA GLU A 491 -16.89 2.65 -20.09
C GLU A 491 -17.27 1.86 -21.32
N SER A 492 -16.30 1.48 -22.12
CA SER A 492 -16.44 0.71 -23.37
C SER A 492 -17.11 1.45 -24.53
N GLY A 493 -16.61 1.22 -25.75
CA GLY A 493 -17.24 1.71 -26.97
C GLY A 493 -16.83 3.11 -27.42
N ILE A 494 -15.84 3.72 -26.77
CA ILE A 494 -15.33 5.05 -27.08
C ILE A 494 -14.01 4.91 -27.84
N PHE A 495 -13.94 5.51 -29.03
CA PHE A 495 -12.78 5.43 -29.94
C PHE A 495 -12.29 6.82 -30.38
N THR A 496 -13.17 7.80 -30.44
CA THR A 496 -12.89 9.12 -31.01
C THR A 496 -13.36 10.25 -30.08
N LYS A 497 -12.85 11.46 -30.28
CA LYS A 497 -13.35 12.67 -29.59
C LYS A 497 -14.83 12.93 -29.88
N THR A 498 -15.31 12.58 -31.08
CA THR A 498 -16.72 12.68 -31.44
C THR A 498 -17.58 11.78 -30.57
N ASP A 499 -17.14 10.55 -30.28
CA ASP A 499 -17.89 9.68 -29.37
C ASP A 499 -18.03 10.33 -27.99
N ILE A 500 -16.96 10.98 -27.49
CA ILE A 500 -16.99 11.70 -26.20
C ILE A 500 -17.95 12.90 -26.25
N LYS A 501 -17.95 13.69 -27.35
CA LYS A 501 -18.84 14.85 -27.53
C LYS A 501 -20.32 14.44 -27.57
N ASN A 502 -20.62 13.24 -28.08
CA ASN A 502 -21.99 12.70 -28.20
C ASN A 502 -22.50 12.09 -26.88
N LEU A 503 -21.68 11.97 -25.84
CA LEU A 503 -22.14 11.48 -24.54
C LEU A 503 -23.05 12.51 -23.85
N PRO A 504 -23.97 12.06 -22.99
CA PRO A 504 -24.77 12.95 -22.16
C PRO A 504 -23.88 13.90 -21.34
N LYS A 505 -24.30 15.16 -21.22
CA LYS A 505 -23.59 16.19 -20.41
C LYS A 505 -23.36 15.80 -18.95
N ARG A 506 -24.03 14.73 -18.49
CA ARG A 506 -23.92 14.18 -17.14
C ARG A 506 -22.66 13.32 -16.93
N VAL A 507 -21.97 12.96 -18.01
CA VAL A 507 -20.75 12.14 -17.96
C VAL A 507 -19.57 13.02 -17.55
N ASP A 508 -18.88 12.63 -16.47
CA ASP A 508 -17.73 13.36 -15.92
C ASP A 508 -16.40 12.78 -16.43
N ALA A 509 -16.37 11.48 -16.75
CA ALA A 509 -15.16 10.82 -17.26
C ALA A 509 -15.48 9.67 -18.23
N VAL A 510 -14.49 9.30 -19.03
CA VAL A 510 -14.54 8.13 -19.92
C VAL A 510 -13.38 7.19 -19.62
N LEU A 511 -13.63 5.87 -19.69
CA LEU A 511 -12.59 4.86 -19.60
C LEU A 511 -12.36 4.23 -20.98
N VAL A 512 -11.14 4.43 -21.51
CA VAL A 512 -10.76 4.04 -22.87
C VAL A 512 -9.56 3.11 -22.86
N GLY A 513 -9.71 1.92 -23.44
CA GLY A 513 -8.63 0.92 -23.53
C GLY A 513 -8.33 0.51 -24.95
N THR A 514 -9.28 -0.09 -25.64
CA THR A 514 -9.06 -0.71 -26.97
C THR A 514 -8.55 0.29 -28.02
N ALA A 515 -9.08 1.51 -28.06
CA ALA A 515 -8.63 2.55 -28.98
C ALA A 515 -7.15 2.91 -28.72
N LEU A 516 -6.79 3.16 -27.46
CA LEU A 516 -5.44 3.54 -27.07
C LEU A 516 -4.42 2.42 -27.34
N MET A 517 -4.77 1.17 -27.03
CA MET A 517 -3.91 0.01 -27.31
C MET A 517 -3.76 -0.27 -28.81
N LYS A 518 -4.68 0.17 -29.65
CA LYS A 518 -4.59 0.12 -31.11
C LYS A 518 -3.85 1.31 -31.73
N GLY A 519 -3.40 2.28 -30.90
CA GLY A 519 -2.56 3.39 -31.35
C GLY A 519 -3.25 4.75 -31.45
N THR A 520 -4.52 4.88 -31.02
CA THR A 520 -5.15 6.21 -30.93
C THR A 520 -4.35 7.07 -29.94
N PRO A 521 -3.92 8.28 -30.33
CA PRO A 521 -3.17 9.16 -29.43
C PRO A 521 -4.02 9.60 -28.22
N VAL A 522 -3.45 9.53 -27.03
CA VAL A 522 -4.13 9.90 -25.78
C VAL A 522 -4.60 11.35 -25.79
N ASN A 523 -3.75 12.27 -26.25
CA ASN A 523 -4.04 13.70 -26.32
C ASN A 523 -5.22 14.04 -27.26
N SER A 524 -5.51 13.19 -28.27
CA SER A 524 -6.68 13.38 -29.13
C SER A 524 -8.01 13.12 -28.40
N LEU A 525 -7.99 12.37 -27.30
CA LEU A 525 -9.15 12.05 -26.47
C LEU A 525 -9.21 12.87 -25.17
N ALA A 526 -8.07 13.35 -24.68
CA ALA A 526 -7.98 14.12 -23.46
C ALA A 526 -8.61 15.51 -23.59
N SER A 527 -9.16 16.03 -22.50
CA SER A 527 -9.61 17.42 -22.43
C SER A 527 -8.42 18.39 -22.44
N THR A 528 -8.52 19.48 -23.19
CA THR A 528 -7.48 20.53 -23.22
C THR A 528 -7.24 21.12 -21.84
N LYS A 529 -6.01 20.99 -21.32
CA LYS A 529 -5.62 21.50 -20.01
C LYS A 529 -5.41 23.02 -20.05
N ILE A 530 -5.65 23.67 -18.90
CA ILE A 530 -5.53 25.13 -18.80
C ILE A 530 -4.55 25.51 -17.71
N LYS A 531 -3.61 26.37 -18.03
CA LYS A 531 -2.77 27.07 -17.06
C LYS A 531 -3.08 28.56 -17.08
N ILE A 532 -3.30 29.15 -15.90
CA ILE A 532 -3.35 30.61 -15.70
C ILE A 532 -2.05 31.03 -15.04
N CYS A 533 -1.25 31.81 -15.78
CA CYS A 533 0.08 32.22 -15.35
C CYS A 533 0.08 33.64 -14.71
N GLY A 534 0.93 33.85 -13.70
CA GLY A 534 1.09 35.13 -13.02
C GLY A 534 0.01 35.40 -11.96
N VAL A 535 -0.49 34.38 -11.30
CA VAL A 535 -1.43 34.53 -10.17
C VAL A 535 -0.70 35.15 -8.98
N ARG A 536 -1.25 36.25 -8.44
CA ARG A 536 -0.64 37.05 -7.38
C ARG A 536 -1.53 37.24 -6.15
N THR A 537 -2.79 36.78 -6.21
CA THR A 537 -3.76 37.00 -5.13
C THR A 537 -4.50 35.72 -4.76
N ALA A 538 -4.86 35.60 -3.46
CA ALA A 538 -5.71 34.52 -2.96
C ALA A 538 -7.11 34.50 -3.62
N LYS A 539 -7.65 35.68 -4.02
CA LYS A 539 -8.94 35.78 -4.73
C LYS A 539 -8.88 35.04 -6.06
N THR A 540 -7.82 35.27 -6.86
CA THR A 540 -7.62 34.59 -8.14
C THR A 540 -7.36 33.09 -7.95
N ALA A 541 -6.57 32.71 -6.96
CA ALA A 541 -6.32 31.30 -6.64
C ALA A 541 -7.61 30.56 -6.29
N LYS A 542 -8.45 31.11 -5.40
CA LYS A 542 -9.76 30.57 -5.06
C LYS A 542 -10.67 30.41 -6.29
N PHE A 543 -10.61 31.40 -7.21
CA PHE A 543 -11.37 31.33 -8.46
C PHE A 543 -10.86 30.18 -9.35
N CYS A 544 -9.54 30.04 -9.52
CA CYS A 544 -8.94 28.97 -10.31
C CYS A 544 -9.32 27.58 -9.74
N GLU A 545 -9.20 27.40 -8.43
CA GLU A 545 -9.59 26.15 -7.75
C GLU A 545 -11.08 25.80 -7.96
N ARG A 546 -11.97 26.76 -7.74
CA ARG A 546 -13.44 26.55 -7.92
C ARG A 546 -13.84 26.22 -9.36
N ASN A 547 -13.09 26.73 -10.33
CA ASN A 547 -13.34 26.50 -11.76
C ASN A 547 -12.51 25.36 -12.33
N LYS A 548 -11.85 24.58 -11.47
CA LYS A 548 -11.10 23.39 -11.84
C LYS A 548 -10.06 23.66 -12.92
N ILE A 549 -9.31 24.78 -12.79
CA ILE A 549 -8.15 25.09 -13.62
C ILE A 549 -7.05 24.08 -13.30
N ASP A 550 -6.38 23.54 -14.33
CA ASP A 550 -5.40 22.46 -14.14
C ASP A 550 -4.13 22.98 -13.47
N PHE A 551 -3.63 24.16 -13.88
CA PHE A 551 -2.38 24.72 -13.39
C PHE A 551 -2.49 26.22 -13.08
N VAL A 552 -1.78 26.65 -12.03
CA VAL A 552 -1.55 28.05 -11.69
C VAL A 552 -0.06 28.35 -11.71
N GLY A 553 0.35 29.37 -12.50
CA GLY A 553 1.73 29.83 -12.58
C GLY A 553 2.03 30.89 -11.52
N LEU A 554 3.03 30.65 -10.67
CA LEU A 554 3.60 31.52 -9.64
C LEU A 554 4.97 32.00 -10.11
N ASN A 555 5.09 33.27 -10.44
CA ASN A 555 6.26 33.80 -11.14
C ASN A 555 7.32 34.27 -10.16
N PHE A 556 8.51 33.67 -10.20
CA PHE A 556 9.68 34.03 -9.39
C PHE A 556 10.80 34.74 -10.21
N VAL A 557 10.57 34.98 -11.50
CA VAL A 557 11.56 35.64 -12.37
C VAL A 557 11.80 37.08 -11.87
N PRO A 558 13.05 37.50 -11.54
CA PRO A 558 13.35 38.79 -10.92
C PRO A 558 12.88 40.00 -11.73
N THR A 559 12.96 39.91 -13.05
CA THR A 559 12.62 40.99 -14.00
C THR A 559 11.15 41.02 -14.40
N SER A 560 10.37 40.05 -13.95
CA SER A 560 8.96 39.91 -14.35
C SER A 560 8.06 40.89 -13.60
N LYS A 561 7.16 41.58 -14.34
CA LYS A 561 6.08 42.39 -13.76
C LYS A 561 5.09 41.58 -12.92
N ARG A 562 5.12 40.25 -13.07
CA ARG A 562 4.24 39.27 -12.35
C ARG A 562 4.97 38.59 -11.19
N LYS A 563 6.17 39.06 -10.84
CA LYS A 563 6.97 38.46 -9.75
C LYS A 563 6.21 38.48 -8.43
N ILE A 564 6.32 37.39 -7.70
CA ILE A 564 5.89 37.25 -6.30
C ILE A 564 7.06 36.77 -5.45
N ASP A 565 6.97 36.98 -4.16
CA ASP A 565 7.89 36.41 -3.19
C ASP A 565 7.39 35.05 -2.66
N LYS A 566 8.23 34.40 -1.88
CA LYS A 566 7.96 33.11 -1.31
C LYS A 566 6.73 33.13 -0.38
N LYS A 567 6.57 34.18 0.43
CA LYS A 567 5.47 34.33 1.38
C LYS A 567 4.13 34.44 0.67
N THR A 568 4.04 35.22 -0.38
CA THR A 568 2.85 35.34 -1.24
C THR A 568 2.54 34.02 -1.93
N ALA A 569 3.55 33.29 -2.42
CA ALA A 569 3.34 31.96 -3.04
C ALA A 569 2.80 30.94 -2.04
N GLU A 570 3.27 30.95 -0.81
CA GLU A 570 2.76 30.07 0.26
C GLU A 570 1.31 30.42 0.63
N GLU A 571 0.96 31.69 0.70
CA GLU A 571 -0.42 32.16 0.96
C GLU A 571 -1.38 31.71 -0.15
N ILE A 572 -1.02 31.95 -1.41
CA ILE A 572 -1.78 31.51 -2.59
C ILE A 572 -1.97 29.99 -2.55
N SER A 573 -0.90 29.25 -2.24
CA SER A 573 -0.89 27.77 -2.23
C SER A 573 -1.87 27.16 -1.23
N LYS A 574 -2.19 27.83 -0.12
CA LYS A 574 -3.18 27.37 0.86
C LYS A 574 -4.59 27.23 0.26
N HIS A 575 -4.86 27.92 -0.84
CA HIS A 575 -6.16 27.94 -1.51
C HIS A 575 -6.24 27.00 -2.72
N LEU A 576 -5.15 26.29 -3.06
CA LEU A 576 -5.03 25.39 -4.19
C LEU A 576 -4.86 23.96 -3.68
N LYS A 577 -5.92 23.16 -3.74
CA LYS A 577 -5.95 21.76 -3.29
C LYS A 577 -5.77 20.79 -4.47
N SER A 578 -6.56 20.99 -5.53
CA SER A 578 -6.56 20.15 -6.74
C SER A 578 -5.77 20.79 -7.89
N THR A 579 -5.81 22.11 -8.00
CA THR A 579 -5.07 22.87 -9.01
C THR A 579 -3.55 22.80 -8.76
N LYS A 580 -2.77 22.41 -9.78
CA LYS A 580 -1.31 22.24 -9.68
C LYS A 580 -0.57 23.58 -9.66
N LYS A 581 0.39 23.71 -8.76
CA LYS A 581 1.20 24.90 -8.55
C LYS A 581 2.50 24.81 -9.35
N VAL A 582 2.71 25.74 -10.27
CA VAL A 582 3.87 25.80 -11.16
C VAL A 582 4.71 27.03 -10.82
N GLY A 583 5.93 26.84 -10.34
CA GLY A 583 6.89 27.94 -10.16
C GLY A 583 7.58 28.27 -11.48
N VAL A 584 7.53 29.54 -11.91
CA VAL A 584 8.14 30.02 -13.16
C VAL A 584 9.47 30.67 -12.85
N PHE A 585 10.53 30.23 -13.54
CA PHE A 585 11.92 30.63 -13.35
C PHE A 585 12.61 30.89 -14.70
N GLN A 586 13.69 31.70 -14.70
CA GLN A 586 14.47 32.00 -15.90
C GLN A 586 15.93 32.19 -15.52
N ASN A 587 16.80 31.27 -15.90
CA ASN A 587 18.26 31.34 -15.70
C ASN A 587 18.72 31.56 -14.25
N GLN A 588 17.90 31.22 -13.26
CA GLN A 588 18.23 31.35 -11.83
C GLN A 588 19.13 30.19 -11.37
N LYS A 589 19.87 30.40 -10.27
CA LYS A 589 20.72 29.35 -9.68
C LYS A 589 19.88 28.17 -9.22
N LEU A 590 20.34 26.94 -9.49
CA LEU A 590 19.63 25.71 -9.19
C LEU A 590 19.21 25.58 -7.70
N GLN A 591 20.09 26.03 -6.79
CA GLN A 591 19.82 25.99 -5.35
C GLN A 591 18.62 26.87 -4.98
N GLU A 592 18.52 28.06 -5.58
CA GLU A 592 17.40 29.00 -5.38
C GLU A 592 16.09 28.37 -5.91
N VAL A 593 16.11 27.86 -7.16
CA VAL A 593 14.95 27.20 -7.78
C VAL A 593 14.46 26.01 -6.92
N ASN A 594 15.35 25.14 -6.47
CA ASN A 594 14.99 24.02 -5.62
C ASN A 594 14.45 24.43 -4.25
N ASN A 595 14.92 25.58 -3.71
CA ASN A 595 14.43 26.11 -2.43
C ASN A 595 13.02 26.70 -2.55
N LEU A 596 12.79 27.52 -3.58
CA LEU A 596 11.50 28.17 -3.83
C LEU A 596 10.42 27.16 -4.25
N SER A 597 10.81 26.06 -4.90
CA SER A 597 9.88 25.04 -5.41
C SER A 597 9.50 23.94 -4.42
N LYS A 598 9.97 23.97 -3.17
CA LYS A 598 9.69 22.90 -2.18
C LYS A 598 8.21 22.52 -2.08
N ASN A 599 7.32 23.50 -2.01
CA ASN A 599 5.87 23.36 -1.84
C ASN A 599 5.08 23.48 -3.15
N LEU A 600 5.77 23.40 -4.29
CA LEU A 600 5.17 23.46 -5.62
C LEU A 600 5.11 22.06 -6.25
N ASP A 601 4.26 21.90 -7.28
CA ASP A 601 4.10 20.63 -8.00
C ASP A 601 5.06 20.53 -9.19
N TYR A 602 5.35 21.67 -9.86
CA TYR A 602 6.21 21.76 -11.06
C TYR A 602 7.15 22.95 -11.01
N ILE A 603 8.26 22.83 -11.74
CA ILE A 603 9.19 23.90 -12.07
C ILE A 603 9.07 24.20 -13.57
N GLN A 604 8.72 25.44 -13.97
CA GLN A 604 8.75 25.88 -15.35
C GLN A 604 10.00 26.71 -15.59
N LEU A 605 10.81 26.32 -16.58
CA LEU A 605 12.05 26.95 -16.96
C LEU A 605 11.90 27.66 -18.30
N CYS A 606 12.04 29.00 -18.29
CA CYS A 606 11.82 29.85 -19.45
C CYS A 606 13.15 30.43 -20.04
N GLY A 607 14.30 30.03 -19.54
CA GLY A 607 15.62 30.47 -19.99
C GLY A 607 16.36 29.42 -20.82
N ASN A 608 17.70 29.46 -20.76
CA ASN A 608 18.59 28.57 -21.51
C ASN A 608 19.14 27.40 -20.64
N GLU A 609 18.35 26.97 -19.67
CA GLU A 609 18.75 25.89 -18.73
C GLU A 609 19.00 24.60 -19.48
N SER A 610 20.18 24.00 -19.24
CA SER A 610 20.61 22.75 -19.90
C SER A 610 19.88 21.51 -19.37
N ILE A 611 19.96 20.40 -20.11
CA ILE A 611 19.46 19.08 -19.67
C ILE A 611 20.16 18.64 -18.37
N GLY A 612 21.46 18.97 -18.21
CA GLY A 612 22.18 18.70 -16.97
C GLY A 612 21.63 19.46 -15.75
N TYR A 613 21.16 20.70 -15.96
CA TYR A 613 20.46 21.48 -14.94
C TYR A 613 19.10 20.87 -14.61
N ILE A 614 18.30 20.51 -15.62
CA ILE A 614 16.97 19.91 -15.49
C ILE A 614 17.02 18.61 -14.66
N LYS A 615 17.99 17.74 -14.91
CA LYS A 615 18.17 16.47 -14.17
C LYS A 615 18.45 16.67 -12.67
N LYS A 616 18.92 17.83 -12.25
CA LYS A 616 19.21 18.18 -10.85
C LYS A 616 18.04 18.91 -10.16
N CYS A 617 16.97 19.23 -10.88
CA CYS A 617 15.75 19.80 -10.28
C CYS A 617 15.03 18.75 -9.43
N LYS A 618 14.54 19.18 -8.25
CA LYS A 618 13.85 18.30 -7.29
C LYS A 618 12.36 18.08 -7.58
N LYS A 619 11.81 18.79 -8.54
CA LYS A 619 10.41 18.69 -9.00
C LYS A 619 10.38 18.44 -10.51
N PRO A 620 9.32 17.84 -11.05
CA PRO A 620 9.14 17.70 -12.48
C PRO A 620 9.23 19.05 -13.20
N VAL A 621 9.92 19.06 -14.33
CA VAL A 621 10.21 20.29 -15.07
C VAL A 621 9.30 20.44 -16.28
N ILE A 622 8.81 21.65 -16.50
CA ILE A 622 8.19 22.15 -17.72
C ILE A 622 9.25 23.01 -18.41
N LYS A 623 9.59 22.69 -19.67
CA LYS A 623 10.53 23.51 -20.44
C LYS A 623 9.79 24.36 -21.43
N THR A 624 9.98 25.68 -21.35
CA THR A 624 9.46 26.65 -22.33
C THR A 624 10.50 26.89 -23.41
N ILE A 625 10.06 26.85 -24.66
CA ILE A 625 10.86 27.08 -25.87
C ILE A 625 10.11 28.04 -26.76
N SER A 626 10.82 29.00 -27.37
CA SER A 626 10.27 29.95 -28.34
C SER A 626 10.60 29.48 -29.75
N PRO A 627 9.65 28.83 -30.46
CA PRO A 627 9.92 28.26 -31.79
C PRO A 627 9.99 29.34 -32.83
N ARG A 628 11.16 29.51 -33.46
CA ARG A 628 11.43 30.44 -34.57
C ARG A 628 11.76 29.69 -35.87
N SER A 629 12.29 28.48 -35.72
CA SER A 629 12.73 27.63 -36.80
C SER A 629 12.49 26.13 -36.50
N GLN A 630 12.74 25.28 -37.48
CA GLN A 630 12.71 23.84 -37.30
C GLN A 630 13.76 23.32 -36.29
N GLU A 631 14.89 24.04 -36.16
CA GLU A 631 15.98 23.72 -35.22
C GLU A 631 15.51 23.84 -33.77
N ASP A 632 14.63 24.81 -33.47
CA ASP A 632 14.04 24.95 -32.13
C ASP A 632 13.11 23.76 -31.79
N LEU A 633 12.45 23.17 -32.79
CA LEU A 633 11.64 21.98 -32.60
C LEU A 633 12.52 20.74 -32.37
N GLU A 634 13.67 20.64 -33.07
CA GLU A 634 14.63 19.57 -32.78
C GLU A 634 15.24 19.72 -31.39
N LEU A 635 15.47 20.96 -30.93
CA LEU A 635 15.86 21.21 -29.55
C LEU A 635 14.76 20.78 -28.56
N ALA A 636 13.50 21.08 -28.86
CA ALA A 636 12.37 20.63 -28.04
C ALA A 636 12.29 19.10 -27.94
N LYS A 637 12.54 18.38 -29.04
CA LYS A 637 12.60 16.90 -29.05
C LYS A 637 13.73 16.38 -28.16
N LYS A 638 14.87 17.04 -28.10
CA LYS A 638 15.98 16.68 -27.17
C LYS A 638 15.62 16.87 -25.71
N TYR A 639 14.84 17.89 -25.37
CA TYR A 639 14.37 18.12 -24.00
C TYR A 639 13.25 17.17 -23.60
N TYR A 640 12.40 16.75 -24.53
CA TYR A 640 11.15 16.00 -24.26
C TYR A 640 11.33 14.77 -23.35
N PRO A 641 12.37 13.91 -23.50
CA PRO A 641 12.58 12.76 -22.62
C PRO A 641 12.83 13.12 -21.14
N HIS A 642 13.31 14.34 -20.89
CA HIS A 642 13.82 14.78 -19.59
C HIS A 642 12.85 15.70 -18.83
N VAL A 643 11.73 16.09 -19.44
CA VAL A 643 10.75 17.03 -18.87
C VAL A 643 9.36 16.41 -18.77
N ALA A 644 8.51 16.99 -17.91
CA ALA A 644 7.11 16.63 -17.82
C ALA A 644 6.33 17.12 -19.05
N TYR A 645 6.53 18.39 -19.42
CA TYR A 645 5.87 19.02 -20.56
C TYR A 645 6.82 19.96 -21.31
N ILE A 646 6.57 20.12 -22.62
CA ILE A 646 7.12 21.20 -23.44
C ILE A 646 6.04 22.28 -23.60
N PHE A 647 6.42 23.54 -23.36
CA PHE A 647 5.60 24.71 -23.63
C PHE A 647 6.22 25.48 -24.78
N PHE A 648 5.43 25.81 -25.79
CA PHE A 648 5.83 26.73 -26.87
C PHE A 648 5.29 28.13 -26.57
N ASP A 649 6.16 29.13 -26.50
CA ASP A 649 5.79 30.52 -26.24
C ASP A 649 6.24 31.43 -27.41
N GLY A 650 5.63 32.57 -27.57
CA GLY A 650 6.00 33.53 -28.59
C GLY A 650 7.47 33.95 -28.52
N ALA A 651 7.99 34.63 -29.56
CA ALA A 651 9.40 34.91 -29.79
C ALA A 651 10.16 35.52 -28.59
N ASN A 652 9.47 36.19 -27.71
CA ASN A 652 10.00 36.69 -26.43
C ASN A 652 9.05 36.26 -25.32
N PRO A 653 9.44 35.31 -24.47
CA PRO A 653 8.58 34.83 -23.39
C PRO A 653 8.04 35.99 -22.54
N GLY A 654 6.71 36.02 -22.39
CA GLY A 654 6.03 37.10 -21.64
C GLY A 654 5.72 38.38 -22.41
N SER A 655 6.09 38.51 -23.68
CA SER A 655 5.78 39.68 -24.54
C SER A 655 4.30 39.80 -24.94
N GLY A 656 3.54 38.72 -24.81
CA GLY A 656 2.14 38.66 -25.25
C GLY A 656 1.94 38.60 -26.77
N LYS A 657 2.98 38.24 -27.52
CA LYS A 657 2.91 38.03 -28.98
C LYS A 657 2.79 36.57 -29.30
N THR A 658 1.97 36.25 -30.30
CA THR A 658 1.84 34.89 -30.86
C THR A 658 3.04 34.57 -31.76
N PHE A 659 3.19 33.30 -32.12
CA PHE A 659 4.13 32.82 -33.12
C PHE A 659 3.39 32.06 -34.23
N ASN A 660 4.08 31.71 -35.31
CA ASN A 660 3.48 30.94 -36.39
C ASN A 660 3.23 29.47 -35.96
N TYR A 661 1.99 29.14 -35.68
CA TYR A 661 1.58 27.79 -35.21
C TYR A 661 1.83 26.69 -36.23
N ARG A 662 1.96 26.97 -37.54
CA ARG A 662 2.30 25.98 -38.58
C ARG A 662 3.65 25.31 -38.34
N LEU A 663 4.57 25.97 -37.64
CA LEU A 663 5.83 25.35 -37.20
C LEU A 663 5.61 24.06 -36.39
N LEU A 664 4.47 23.93 -35.70
CA LEU A 664 4.19 22.80 -34.82
C LEU A 664 3.61 21.57 -35.53
N GLU A 665 3.23 21.66 -36.82
CA GLU A 665 2.60 20.57 -37.57
C GLU A 665 3.43 19.29 -37.58
N ASN A 666 4.75 19.38 -37.52
CA ASN A 666 5.69 18.25 -37.50
C ASN A 666 6.20 17.87 -36.10
N PHE A 667 5.60 18.43 -35.03
CA PHE A 667 5.98 18.11 -33.66
C PHE A 667 5.08 17.01 -33.07
N ASN A 668 5.48 15.76 -33.25
CA ASN A 668 4.70 14.57 -32.90
C ASN A 668 4.69 14.20 -31.40
N HIS A 669 4.89 15.19 -30.51
CA HIS A 669 4.83 15.00 -29.05
C HIS A 669 3.78 15.93 -28.45
N PRO A 670 3.15 15.56 -27.30
CA PRO A 670 2.25 16.44 -26.59
C PRO A 670 2.95 17.72 -26.12
N PHE A 671 2.29 18.87 -26.32
CA PHE A 671 2.81 20.19 -25.99
C PHE A 671 1.71 21.14 -25.49
N PHE A 672 2.12 22.18 -24.83
CA PHE A 672 1.26 23.31 -24.48
C PHE A 672 1.61 24.51 -25.36
N ILE A 673 0.63 25.33 -25.66
CA ILE A 673 0.81 26.61 -26.33
C ILE A 673 0.68 27.74 -25.32
N SER A 674 1.59 28.70 -25.39
CA SER A 674 1.58 29.97 -24.68
C SER A 674 1.95 31.14 -25.63
N GLY A 675 1.95 32.36 -25.11
CA GLY A 675 2.25 33.56 -25.87
C GLY A 675 1.07 34.14 -26.62
N GLY A 676 0.61 35.33 -26.22
CA GLY A 676 -0.44 36.09 -26.88
C GLY A 676 -1.84 35.47 -26.88
N LEU A 677 -2.06 34.39 -26.17
CA LEU A 677 -3.36 33.71 -26.12
C LEU A 677 -4.40 34.60 -25.42
N ASN A 678 -5.50 34.83 -26.10
CA ASN A 678 -6.69 35.54 -25.63
C ASN A 678 -7.93 35.03 -26.36
N SER A 679 -9.11 35.59 -26.11
CA SER A 679 -10.37 35.13 -26.73
C SER A 679 -10.38 35.20 -28.27
N LYS A 680 -9.57 36.00 -28.91
CA LYS A 680 -9.50 36.13 -30.36
C LYS A 680 -8.54 35.11 -31.00
N THR A 681 -7.42 34.81 -30.32
CA THR A 681 -6.36 33.93 -30.86
C THR A 681 -6.50 32.46 -30.39
N LEU A 682 -7.42 32.20 -29.46
CA LEU A 682 -7.58 30.87 -28.84
C LEU A 682 -7.95 29.78 -29.86
N ASN A 683 -8.88 30.08 -30.77
CA ASN A 683 -9.38 29.05 -31.71
C ASN A 683 -8.27 28.57 -32.65
N GLU A 684 -7.49 29.48 -33.20
CA GLU A 684 -6.33 29.19 -34.06
C GLU A 684 -5.29 28.29 -33.30
N ALA A 685 -5.01 28.60 -32.04
CA ALA A 685 -4.12 27.80 -31.23
C ALA A 685 -4.67 26.38 -31.00
N LEU A 686 -5.97 26.22 -30.83
CA LEU A 686 -6.63 24.92 -30.61
C LEU A 686 -6.65 24.02 -31.86
N GLU A 687 -6.58 24.58 -33.06
CA GLU A 687 -6.46 23.83 -34.33
C GLU A 687 -5.20 22.94 -34.35
N THR A 688 -4.12 23.36 -33.68
CA THR A 688 -2.91 22.53 -33.56
C THR A 688 -3.05 21.34 -32.62
N SER A 689 -4.22 21.13 -32.02
CA SER A 689 -4.49 20.05 -31.05
C SER A 689 -3.50 19.98 -29.88
N PRO A 690 -3.24 21.09 -29.18
CA PRO A 690 -2.32 21.10 -28.06
C PRO A 690 -2.87 20.29 -26.88
N LEU A 691 -1.99 19.72 -26.06
CA LEU A 691 -2.36 19.11 -24.78
C LEU A 691 -3.00 20.12 -23.84
N GLY A 692 -2.56 21.38 -23.90
CA GLY A 692 -3.07 22.46 -23.08
C GLY A 692 -2.63 23.83 -23.54
N ILE A 693 -3.17 24.83 -22.87
CA ILE A 693 -2.90 26.26 -23.11
C ILE A 693 -2.39 26.92 -21.83
N ASP A 694 -1.47 27.86 -21.98
CA ASP A 694 -0.95 28.70 -20.89
C ASP A 694 -1.24 30.18 -21.19
N ILE A 695 -2.05 30.82 -20.35
CA ILE A 695 -2.55 32.18 -20.57
C ILE A 695 -2.07 33.10 -19.45
N ALA A 696 -1.46 34.22 -19.82
CA ALA A 696 -1.02 35.25 -18.91
C ALA A 696 -1.66 36.61 -19.26
N SER A 697 -1.05 37.36 -20.19
CA SER A 697 -1.52 38.69 -20.58
C SER A 697 -2.95 38.73 -21.14
N GLY A 698 -3.38 37.69 -21.82
CA GLY A 698 -4.73 37.65 -22.42
C GLY A 698 -5.89 37.57 -21.42
N VAL A 699 -5.58 37.33 -20.15
CA VAL A 699 -6.56 37.37 -19.05
C VAL A 699 -6.26 38.51 -18.06
N GLU A 700 -5.44 39.51 -18.46
CA GLU A 700 -5.13 40.69 -17.65
C GLU A 700 -5.86 41.92 -18.16
N THR A 701 -6.18 42.84 -17.23
CA THR A 701 -6.59 44.23 -17.46
C THR A 701 -5.74 45.10 -16.56
N ASN A 702 -5.02 46.11 -17.13
CA ASN A 702 -4.09 46.97 -16.42
C ASN A 702 -3.04 46.18 -15.58
N GLY A 703 -2.52 45.07 -16.14
CA GLY A 703 -1.49 44.25 -15.50
C GLY A 703 -2.00 43.39 -14.33
N GLN A 704 -3.30 43.30 -14.10
CA GLN A 704 -3.91 42.44 -13.10
C GLN A 704 -4.82 41.42 -13.75
N ILE A 705 -4.89 40.18 -13.18
CA ILE A 705 -5.75 39.13 -13.70
C ILE A 705 -7.21 39.52 -13.55
N ASP A 706 -7.92 39.50 -14.68
CA ASP A 706 -9.33 39.76 -14.82
C ASP A 706 -10.13 38.44 -14.88
N ILE A 707 -10.91 38.20 -13.83
CA ILE A 707 -11.70 36.98 -13.71
C ILE A 707 -12.73 36.86 -14.84
N GLN A 708 -13.24 37.97 -15.38
CA GLN A 708 -14.24 37.93 -16.46
C GLN A 708 -13.62 37.45 -17.76
N LYS A 709 -12.38 37.84 -18.05
CA LYS A 709 -11.63 37.32 -19.19
C LYS A 709 -11.33 35.85 -19.07
N ILE A 710 -11.00 35.35 -17.86
CA ILE A 710 -10.86 33.90 -17.63
C ILE A 710 -12.18 33.18 -17.94
N LYS A 711 -13.33 33.68 -17.45
CA LYS A 711 -14.66 33.10 -17.74
C LYS A 711 -14.94 33.03 -19.24
N THR A 712 -14.60 34.07 -20.00
CA THR A 712 -14.77 34.09 -21.46
C THR A 712 -13.99 32.97 -22.11
N ILE A 713 -12.70 32.81 -21.78
CA ILE A 713 -11.86 31.69 -22.24
C ILE A 713 -12.46 30.32 -21.89
N LEU A 714 -12.91 30.16 -20.64
CA LEU A 714 -13.52 28.91 -20.18
C LEU A 714 -14.80 28.55 -20.95
N ASN A 715 -15.59 29.56 -21.33
CA ASN A 715 -16.80 29.35 -22.12
C ASN A 715 -16.51 28.95 -23.57
N GLN A 716 -15.49 29.58 -24.20
CA GLN A 716 -15.04 29.17 -25.54
C GLN A 716 -14.56 27.72 -25.56
N LEU A 717 -13.77 27.29 -24.56
CA LEU A 717 -13.27 25.93 -24.45
C LEU A 717 -14.35 24.87 -24.18
N LYS A 718 -15.58 25.25 -23.80
CA LYS A 718 -16.73 24.35 -23.70
C LYS A 718 -17.38 24.07 -25.06
N GLN A 719 -17.17 24.96 -26.02
CA GLN A 719 -17.74 24.86 -27.36
C GLN A 719 -16.82 24.07 -28.31
N CYS A 720 -15.52 24.02 -28.05
CA CYS A 720 -14.52 23.23 -28.78
C CYS A 720 -14.42 21.78 -28.20
#